data_c5d38cc7becc6bfcc428b3792db65db1
#
_entry.id   c5d38cc7becc6bfcc428b3792db65db1
#
_cell.length_a   1.000
_cell.length_b   1.000
_cell.length_c   1.000
_cell.angle_alpha   90.00
_cell.angle_beta   90.00
_cell.angle_gamma   90.00
#
_symmetry.space_group_name_H-M   'P 1'
#
loop_
_entity.id
_entity.type
_entity.pdbx_description
1 polymer ?
#
loop_
_entity_poly.entity_id
_entity_poly.type
_entity_poly.pdbx_seq_one_letter_code
_entity_poly.pdbx_strand_id
1 'polypeptide(L)'
;MHTASDSGGRHLRWPTRGISFGGDYNPEQWPEEVWQRDVELMREAGVDFATVGVFSWARLQPTPSTWDFGWLDRVLDLLHDGGVRVDLATATASPPPWLPAAHPEIRPVDERGYRYEIGSRQTWSPSSPVYREHSLVLVEKMATRYGDHPALALWHVSNELGCHNSRCYSPDSARAFRRWLQRRYGDLTELNRAWGTTFWSQHYGDWDEVVPPSASTTFGNPTHLLDWRRFCSDALLDQYLAEREVLRRITPDVPVTTNFMVGMGSPLSLAGDMNYAQWAPEQDLVSTDHYLVGPATGDGAAHHRLSFSADLTRGIAGSRPWLLMEHSTSAVNWQPVNRAKAPGEMLRNSLAHVARGADGIAFFQFRASQAGAEKFHSALVPHAGPDSARWREVVGLGAVLRRLEPVAGSRVEAPVGVLFDWESQWACEQDGHPSRLMQPMTFAEQMHRAFAGVTCDVVPPNADLGGYSVLVVPALYLCSDDEADRIAAAAHAGAQVLVTAFSGIADRDDHVRLGGYPGAFRDLLGVRVEEFFPLGADETVALDDGTSARIWTEYLTTSEDVDVLARHTEGHLQGVPAVTRRPVGNGAAWYLATVPDPRGLERIAEAICAAAGLDPHTGRHSDVEIVRRRGENGSWLFVLNHANEKVTVDVSGTDLVTERVIDGPLTLEPGNCAVIREDGAGTGARTRKADA
;
A
#
# COMPACT_ATOMS: atom_id res chain seq x y z
N MET A 1 -17.52 19.12 7.50
CA MET A 1 -16.52 18.48 8.34
C MET A 1 -17.01 17.08 8.59
N HIS A 2 -16.38 16.10 7.94
CA HIS A 2 -16.75 14.69 8.13
C HIS A 2 -16.01 14.14 9.35
N THR A 3 -16.71 13.46 10.23
CA THR A 3 -16.13 12.76 11.38
C THR A 3 -16.27 11.26 11.14
N ALA A 4 -15.16 10.55 11.00
CA ALA A 4 -15.17 9.09 11.08
C ALA A 4 -14.96 8.67 12.54
N SER A 5 -15.80 7.77 13.07
CA SER A 5 -15.62 7.25 14.44
C SER A 5 -14.57 6.15 14.43
N ASP A 6 -13.52 6.32 15.22
CA ASP A 6 -12.51 5.32 15.50
C ASP A 6 -13.00 4.36 16.63
N SER A 7 -12.57 3.12 16.62
CA SER A 7 -12.81 2.13 17.68
C SER A 7 -12.23 2.54 19.06
N GLY A 8 -11.50 3.65 19.13
CA GLY A 8 -10.95 4.27 20.34
C GLY A 8 -11.64 5.57 20.79
N GLY A 9 -12.74 6.00 20.15
CA GLY A 9 -13.55 7.13 20.59
C GLY A 9 -13.05 8.52 20.21
N ARG A 10 -12.00 8.67 19.38
CA ARG A 10 -11.59 9.95 18.81
C ARG A 10 -12.29 10.15 17.47
N HIS A 11 -12.98 11.29 17.31
CA HIS A 11 -13.51 11.67 16.02
C HIS A 11 -12.40 12.28 15.16
N LEU A 12 -11.96 11.57 14.13
CA LEU A 12 -11.03 12.11 13.16
C LEU A 12 -11.64 13.34 12.47
N ARG A 13 -11.00 14.50 12.63
CA ARG A 13 -11.37 15.69 11.89
C ARG A 13 -10.60 15.69 10.58
N TRP A 14 -11.30 15.47 9.46
CA TRP A 14 -10.69 15.53 8.14
C TRP A 14 -10.05 16.92 7.90
N PRO A 15 -8.87 17.01 7.27
CA PRO A 15 -8.12 18.27 7.13
C PRO A 15 -8.88 19.39 6.42
N THR A 16 -9.66 19.07 5.38
CA THR A 16 -10.40 20.02 4.55
C THR A 16 -11.90 19.72 4.52
N ARG A 17 -12.63 20.46 3.71
CA ARG A 17 -14.03 20.20 3.42
C ARG A 17 -14.16 19.47 2.08
N GLY A 18 -14.69 18.25 2.08
CA GLY A 18 -14.78 17.43 0.86
C GLY A 18 -13.52 16.61 0.57
N ILE A 19 -13.21 16.42 -0.71
CA ILE A 19 -11.98 15.74 -1.14
C ILE A 19 -10.83 16.75 -1.11
N SER A 20 -9.82 16.55 -0.26
CA SER A 20 -8.65 17.43 -0.18
C SER A 20 -7.88 17.44 -1.49
N PHE A 21 -7.43 18.61 -1.93
CA PHE A 21 -6.65 18.75 -3.15
C PHE A 21 -5.43 19.65 -2.96
N GLY A 22 -4.26 19.14 -3.33
CA GLY A 22 -3.02 19.91 -3.24
C GLY A 22 -1.76 19.13 -3.48
N GLY A 23 -0.76 19.34 -2.63
CA GLY A 23 0.52 18.62 -2.71
C GLY A 23 1.64 19.28 -1.93
N ASP A 24 2.83 18.73 -2.08
CA ASP A 24 4.04 19.24 -1.44
C ASP A 24 4.38 20.62 -1.94
N TYR A 25 4.43 21.56 -1.03
CA TYR A 25 4.84 22.93 -1.29
C TYR A 25 6.19 23.21 -0.63
N ASN A 26 7.18 23.50 -1.45
CA ASN A 26 8.56 23.75 -1.04
C ASN A 26 8.94 25.22 -1.25
N PRO A 27 8.35 26.18 -0.48
CA PRO A 27 8.58 27.62 -0.63
C PRO A 27 10.03 27.99 -0.34
N GLU A 28 10.74 27.21 0.45
CA GLU A 28 12.16 27.43 0.77
C GLU A 28 13.09 27.32 -0.44
N GLN A 29 12.64 26.76 -1.54
CA GLN A 29 13.38 26.69 -2.81
C GLN A 29 13.26 27.99 -3.64
N TRP A 30 12.39 28.90 -3.24
CA TRP A 30 11.99 30.07 -4.01
C TRP A 30 12.11 31.37 -3.20
N PRO A 31 12.38 32.52 -3.87
CA PRO A 31 12.33 33.82 -3.20
C PRO A 31 10.89 34.19 -2.83
N GLU A 32 10.73 35.03 -1.79
CA GLU A 32 9.42 35.37 -1.20
C GLU A 32 8.41 35.94 -2.20
N GLU A 33 8.88 36.63 -3.22
CA GLU A 33 8.02 37.23 -4.28
C GLU A 33 7.25 36.16 -5.06
N VAL A 34 7.75 34.90 -5.08
CA VAL A 34 7.09 33.78 -5.75
C VAL A 34 5.95 33.23 -4.87
N TRP A 35 6.08 33.27 -3.54
CA TRP A 35 5.09 32.66 -2.65
C TRP A 35 3.69 33.29 -2.79
N GLN A 36 3.60 34.61 -2.94
CA GLN A 36 2.34 35.32 -3.16
C GLN A 36 1.67 34.82 -4.46
N ARG A 37 2.46 34.70 -5.53
CA ARG A 37 1.96 34.21 -6.81
C ARG A 37 1.53 32.74 -6.74
N ASP A 38 2.23 31.93 -5.95
CA ASP A 38 1.87 30.52 -5.74
C ASP A 38 0.52 30.38 -5.04
N VAL A 39 0.23 31.17 -4.02
CA VAL A 39 -1.08 31.15 -3.36
C VAL A 39 -2.21 31.63 -4.28
N GLU A 40 -1.96 32.60 -5.17
CA GLU A 40 -2.92 32.97 -6.21
C GLU A 40 -3.22 31.79 -7.16
N LEU A 41 -2.19 31.07 -7.58
CA LEU A 41 -2.33 29.87 -8.43
C LEU A 41 -3.03 28.74 -7.67
N MET A 42 -2.75 28.53 -6.38
CA MET A 42 -3.47 27.59 -5.54
C MET A 42 -4.98 27.87 -5.53
N ARG A 43 -5.36 29.13 -5.37
CA ARG A 43 -6.78 29.54 -5.42
C ARG A 43 -7.40 29.30 -6.80
N GLU A 44 -6.67 29.63 -7.90
CA GLU A 44 -7.11 29.40 -9.27
C GLU A 44 -7.39 27.92 -9.51
N ALA A 45 -6.48 27.04 -9.09
CA ALA A 45 -6.64 25.59 -9.23
C ALA A 45 -7.64 24.97 -8.23
N GLY A 46 -7.99 25.70 -7.16
CA GLY A 46 -8.83 25.18 -6.07
C GLY A 46 -8.09 24.23 -5.13
N VAL A 47 -6.79 24.44 -4.98
CA VAL A 47 -5.96 23.78 -3.97
C VAL A 47 -6.38 24.30 -2.60
N ASP A 48 -6.70 23.39 -1.70
CA ASP A 48 -7.14 23.67 -0.33
C ASP A 48 -6.27 22.99 0.75
N PHE A 49 -5.23 22.26 0.31
CA PHE A 49 -4.34 21.46 1.16
C PHE A 49 -2.89 21.55 0.67
N ALA A 50 -1.92 21.72 1.56
CA ALA A 50 -0.50 21.74 1.21
C ALA A 50 0.35 21.11 2.30
N THR A 51 1.25 20.21 1.91
CA THR A 51 2.30 19.67 2.78
C THR A 51 3.51 20.61 2.74
N VAL A 52 3.99 21.05 3.91
CA VAL A 52 5.04 22.08 4.02
C VAL A 52 6.14 21.60 4.97
N GLY A 53 7.39 21.90 4.63
CA GLY A 53 8.52 21.79 5.54
C GLY A 53 9.20 20.42 5.58
N VAL A 54 8.89 19.48 4.69
CA VAL A 54 9.39 18.10 4.70
C VAL A 54 10.91 18.01 4.84
N PHE A 55 11.68 18.77 4.06
CA PHE A 55 13.14 18.75 4.07
C PHE A 55 13.77 20.05 4.62
N SER A 56 13.06 20.76 5.48
CA SER A 56 13.43 22.12 5.89
C SER A 56 14.30 22.19 7.15
N TRP A 57 14.76 21.08 7.74
CA TRP A 57 15.51 21.10 9.00
C TRP A 57 16.73 22.04 8.97
N ALA A 58 17.57 21.95 7.91
CA ALA A 58 18.74 22.82 7.78
C ALA A 58 18.41 24.32 7.71
N ARG A 59 17.21 24.68 7.21
CA ARG A 59 16.74 26.06 7.16
C ARG A 59 16.15 26.51 8.49
N LEU A 60 15.48 25.60 9.20
CA LEU A 60 14.94 25.85 10.55
C LEU A 60 16.04 25.91 11.61
N GLN A 61 17.10 25.12 11.45
CA GLN A 61 18.25 25.04 12.36
C GLN A 61 19.57 25.07 11.56
N PRO A 62 19.98 26.26 11.07
CA PRO A 62 21.20 26.39 10.26
C PRO A 62 22.49 25.99 10.98
N THR A 63 22.55 26.11 12.29
CA THR A 63 23.68 25.69 13.15
C THR A 63 23.15 24.99 14.39
N PRO A 64 23.96 24.25 15.16
CA PRO A 64 23.53 23.61 16.40
C PRO A 64 22.82 24.51 17.39
N SER A 65 23.13 25.82 17.42
CA SER A 65 22.62 26.77 18.37
C SER A 65 21.68 27.84 17.79
N THR A 66 21.51 27.86 16.44
CA THR A 66 20.72 28.93 15.78
C THR A 66 19.44 28.35 15.22
N TRP A 67 18.32 29.04 15.46
CA TRP A 67 17.00 28.68 14.94
C TRP A 67 16.43 29.82 14.12
N ASP A 68 15.86 29.53 12.95
CA ASP A 68 15.18 30.49 12.08
C ASP A 68 13.81 29.95 11.64
N PHE A 69 12.77 30.40 12.30
CA PHE A 69 11.39 30.07 11.99
C PHE A 69 10.67 31.17 11.20
N GLY A 70 11.26 32.36 11.07
CA GLY A 70 10.59 33.55 10.56
C GLY A 70 10.09 33.41 9.12
N TRP A 71 10.76 32.64 8.28
CA TRP A 71 10.31 32.37 6.93
C TRP A 71 9.06 31.44 6.92
N LEU A 72 9.04 30.43 7.81
CA LEU A 72 7.92 29.49 7.91
C LEU A 72 6.68 30.16 8.51
N ASP A 73 6.86 31.08 9.48
CA ASP A 73 5.76 31.90 10.00
C ASP A 73 5.02 32.59 8.85
N ARG A 74 5.77 33.31 7.99
CA ARG A 74 5.19 34.03 6.85
C ARG A 74 4.52 33.12 5.81
N VAL A 75 5.08 31.94 5.58
CA VAL A 75 4.47 30.95 4.67
C VAL A 75 3.14 30.45 5.22
N LEU A 76 3.09 30.09 6.51
CA LEU A 76 1.87 29.60 7.14
C LEU A 76 0.77 30.68 7.18
N ASP A 77 1.13 31.94 7.52
CA ASP A 77 0.20 33.07 7.46
C ASP A 77 -0.35 33.25 6.05
N LEU A 78 0.51 33.23 5.03
CA LEU A 78 0.13 33.41 3.63
C LEU A 78 -0.80 32.28 3.12
N LEU A 79 -0.52 31.04 3.49
CA LEU A 79 -1.39 29.88 3.17
C LEU A 79 -2.74 29.99 3.86
N HIS A 80 -2.74 30.39 5.16
CA HIS A 80 -3.97 30.65 5.90
C HIS A 80 -4.85 31.72 5.22
N ASP A 81 -4.27 32.85 4.88
CA ASP A 81 -4.95 33.94 4.17
C ASP A 81 -5.42 33.50 2.78
N GLY A 82 -4.70 32.52 2.20
CA GLY A 82 -5.03 31.84 0.95
C GLY A 82 -6.22 30.87 1.06
N GLY A 83 -6.64 30.50 2.26
CA GLY A 83 -7.65 29.49 2.51
C GLY A 83 -7.11 28.05 2.37
N VAL A 84 -5.78 27.87 2.35
CA VAL A 84 -5.11 26.57 2.23
C VAL A 84 -4.82 26.02 3.63
N ARG A 85 -5.25 24.78 3.87
CA ARG A 85 -4.96 24.03 5.08
C ARG A 85 -3.57 23.39 4.97
N VAL A 86 -2.86 23.30 6.08
CA VAL A 86 -1.47 22.84 6.08
C VAL A 86 -1.34 21.49 6.78
N ASP A 87 -0.72 20.56 6.07
CA ASP A 87 -0.05 19.38 6.59
C ASP A 87 1.40 19.77 6.89
N LEU A 88 1.71 20.00 8.17
CA LEU A 88 3.03 20.49 8.57
C LEU A 88 3.95 19.32 8.91
N ALA A 89 4.99 19.15 8.11
CA ALA A 89 5.98 18.12 8.35
C ALA A 89 6.88 18.48 9.54
N THR A 90 7.31 17.45 10.29
CA THR A 90 8.27 17.61 11.40
C THR A 90 9.69 17.97 10.93
N ALA A 91 9.91 17.97 9.61
CA ALA A 91 11.19 18.25 8.94
C ALA A 91 12.33 17.28 9.29
N THR A 92 12.04 16.18 9.95
CA THR A 92 13.04 15.23 10.45
C THR A 92 13.56 14.24 9.40
N ALA A 93 12.97 14.22 8.19
CA ALA A 93 13.33 13.29 7.11
C ALA A 93 14.83 13.37 6.73
N SER A 94 15.42 14.58 6.73
CA SER A 94 16.83 14.76 6.40
C SER A 94 17.51 15.65 7.45
N PRO A 95 18.46 15.10 8.23
CA PRO A 95 19.22 15.89 9.18
C PRO A 95 20.08 16.95 8.47
N PRO A 96 20.27 18.14 9.08
CA PRO A 96 21.13 19.18 8.53
C PRO A 96 22.58 18.69 8.48
N PRO A 97 23.39 19.10 7.49
CA PRO A 97 24.76 18.58 7.29
C PRO A 97 25.69 18.70 8.52
N TRP A 98 25.47 19.68 9.38
CA TRP A 98 26.26 19.83 10.60
C TRP A 98 26.06 18.67 11.59
N LEU A 99 24.88 18.03 11.62
CA LEU A 99 24.60 16.96 12.57
C LEU A 99 25.39 15.67 12.25
N PRO A 100 25.31 15.06 11.04
CA PRO A 100 26.16 13.90 10.72
C PRO A 100 27.65 14.25 10.59
N ALA A 101 28.04 15.51 10.43
CA ALA A 101 29.42 15.93 10.47
C ALA A 101 29.99 15.95 11.90
N ALA A 102 29.20 16.39 12.88
CA ALA A 102 29.55 16.36 14.31
C ALA A 102 29.42 14.95 14.91
N HIS A 103 28.46 14.18 14.42
CA HIS A 103 28.07 12.85 14.92
C HIS A 103 28.05 11.82 13.78
N PRO A 104 29.22 11.41 13.25
CA PRO A 104 29.28 10.47 12.12
C PRO A 104 28.65 9.10 12.41
N GLU A 105 28.47 8.75 13.68
CA GLU A 105 27.82 7.52 14.13
C GLU A 105 26.33 7.45 13.78
N ILE A 106 25.65 8.59 13.55
CA ILE A 106 24.24 8.58 13.13
C ILE A 106 24.02 8.06 11.72
N ARG A 107 25.07 8.07 10.87
CA ARG A 107 24.95 7.66 9.48
C ARG A 107 24.71 6.15 9.35
N PRO A 108 23.82 5.72 8.43
CA PRO A 108 23.54 4.31 8.23
C PRO A 108 24.77 3.50 7.82
N VAL A 109 24.76 2.23 8.18
CA VAL A 109 25.79 1.24 7.80
C VAL A 109 25.09 0.10 7.07
N ASP A 110 25.60 -0.31 5.90
CA ASP A 110 25.07 -1.43 5.13
C ASP A 110 25.48 -2.81 5.70
N GLU A 111 25.00 -3.88 5.09
CA GLU A 111 25.28 -5.26 5.50
C GLU A 111 26.74 -5.67 5.33
N ARG A 112 27.55 -4.89 4.60
CA ARG A 112 28.99 -5.09 4.38
C ARG A 112 29.85 -4.25 5.32
N GLY A 113 29.21 -3.43 6.17
CA GLY A 113 29.90 -2.54 7.11
C GLY A 113 30.32 -1.20 6.52
N TYR A 114 29.89 -0.86 5.28
CA TYR A 114 30.14 0.44 4.69
C TYR A 114 29.19 1.49 5.30
N ARG A 115 29.77 2.58 5.82
CA ARG A 115 29.01 3.72 6.33
C ARG A 115 28.73 4.70 5.20
N TYR A 116 27.44 5.00 4.97
CA TYR A 116 27.05 5.95 3.93
C TYR A 116 27.51 7.37 4.24
N GLU A 117 27.81 8.14 3.18
CA GLU A 117 28.23 9.53 3.31
C GLU A 117 27.04 10.49 3.31
N ILE A 118 27.27 11.72 3.80
CA ILE A 118 26.30 12.82 3.78
C ILE A 118 26.13 13.33 2.33
N GLY A 119 25.00 13.99 2.06
CA GLY A 119 24.72 14.61 0.76
C GLY A 119 23.49 14.04 0.04
N SER A 120 22.75 13.17 0.72
CA SER A 120 21.46 12.65 0.28
C SER A 120 20.41 12.78 1.39
N ARG A 121 19.13 12.50 1.08
CA ARG A 121 18.07 12.47 2.10
C ARG A 121 18.15 11.21 2.96
N GLN A 122 17.53 11.24 4.15
CA GLN A 122 17.40 10.10 5.09
C GLN A 122 18.75 9.46 5.50
N THR A 123 19.82 10.25 5.59
CA THR A 123 21.16 9.77 5.99
C THR A 123 21.26 9.66 7.51
N TRP A 124 20.41 8.85 8.13
CA TRP A 124 20.39 8.61 9.56
C TRP A 124 19.95 7.18 9.89
N SER A 125 20.49 6.64 10.99
CA SER A 125 20.17 5.31 11.50
C SER A 125 18.91 5.36 12.36
N PRO A 126 17.89 4.51 12.13
CA PRO A 126 16.69 4.44 12.97
C PRO A 126 16.96 4.17 14.45
N SER A 127 18.07 3.48 14.74
CA SER A 127 18.46 3.13 16.12
C SER A 127 19.40 4.12 16.79
N SER A 128 19.70 5.26 16.13
CA SER A 128 20.64 6.25 16.69
C SER A 128 20.00 7.07 17.83
N PRO A 129 20.52 6.99 19.06
CA PRO A 129 20.02 7.83 20.15
C PRO A 129 20.30 9.33 19.92
N VAL A 130 21.41 9.67 19.28
CA VAL A 130 21.77 11.05 18.97
C VAL A 130 20.81 11.66 17.95
N TYR A 131 20.50 10.94 16.86
CA TYR A 131 19.50 11.42 15.91
C TYR A 131 18.15 11.63 16.59
N ARG A 132 17.70 10.65 17.40
CA ARG A 132 16.42 10.73 18.13
C ARG A 132 16.37 11.95 19.04
N GLU A 133 17.41 12.21 19.82
CA GLU A 133 17.46 13.39 20.70
C GLU A 133 17.28 14.68 19.92
N HIS A 134 18.04 14.87 18.85
CA HIS A 134 17.97 16.09 18.04
C HIS A 134 16.64 16.23 17.28
N SER A 135 16.09 15.15 16.74
CA SER A 135 14.79 15.18 16.05
C SER A 135 13.66 15.56 17.01
N LEU A 136 13.61 15.00 18.22
CA LEU A 136 12.59 15.33 19.21
C LEU A 136 12.66 16.78 19.68
N VAL A 137 13.86 17.38 19.78
CA VAL A 137 14.02 18.81 20.09
C VAL A 137 13.43 19.68 18.98
N LEU A 138 13.66 19.32 17.71
CA LEU A 138 13.04 20.03 16.58
C LEU A 138 11.52 19.93 16.62
N VAL A 139 10.99 18.71 16.77
CA VAL A 139 9.53 18.45 16.82
C VAL A 139 8.87 19.23 17.95
N GLU A 140 9.48 19.25 19.15
CA GLU A 140 8.95 20.02 20.29
C GLU A 140 8.89 21.53 20.01
N LYS A 141 9.94 22.08 19.39
CA LYS A 141 9.97 23.51 19.01
C LYS A 141 8.91 23.84 17.95
N MET A 142 8.76 22.98 16.94
CA MET A 142 7.75 23.18 15.91
C MET A 142 6.33 23.07 16.47
N ALA A 143 6.06 22.04 17.27
CA ALA A 143 4.75 21.85 17.89
C ALA A 143 4.37 22.98 18.83
N THR A 144 5.33 23.45 19.66
CA THR A 144 5.12 24.59 20.59
C THR A 144 4.85 25.88 19.83
N ARG A 145 5.50 26.09 18.67
CA ARG A 145 5.35 27.33 17.91
C ARG A 145 4.08 27.34 17.06
N TYR A 146 3.76 26.24 16.41
CA TYR A 146 2.72 26.17 15.37
C TYR A 146 1.46 25.42 15.77
N GLY A 147 1.43 24.83 16.98
CA GLY A 147 0.30 24.01 17.42
C GLY A 147 -1.06 24.69 17.40
N ASP A 148 -1.09 26.00 17.66
CA ASP A 148 -2.31 26.83 17.63
C ASP A 148 -2.46 27.61 16.31
N HIS A 149 -1.61 27.38 15.30
CA HIS A 149 -1.68 28.12 14.05
C HIS A 149 -2.95 27.75 13.26
N PRO A 150 -3.76 28.72 12.80
CA PRO A 150 -5.06 28.46 12.19
C PRO A 150 -4.97 27.69 10.86
N ALA A 151 -3.85 27.75 10.15
CA ALA A 151 -3.63 26.94 8.93
C ALA A 151 -3.42 25.45 9.25
N LEU A 152 -2.84 25.12 10.42
CA LEU A 152 -2.47 23.74 10.77
C LEU A 152 -3.72 22.82 10.79
N ALA A 153 -3.67 21.77 10.03
CA ALA A 153 -4.73 20.77 9.94
C ALA A 153 -4.27 19.35 10.24
N LEU A 154 -3.00 19.06 9.98
CA LEU A 154 -2.40 17.73 10.09
C LEU A 154 -0.92 17.90 10.42
N TRP A 155 -0.37 16.98 11.21
CA TRP A 155 1.06 16.79 11.39
C TRP A 155 1.56 15.63 10.54
N HIS A 156 2.62 15.87 9.78
CA HIS A 156 3.30 14.87 8.98
C HIS A 156 4.65 14.51 9.62
N VAL A 157 4.75 13.33 10.20
CA VAL A 157 5.98 12.88 10.84
C VAL A 157 6.98 12.41 9.80
N SER A 158 8.13 13.08 9.73
CA SER A 158 9.22 12.73 8.81
C SER A 158 8.79 12.77 7.33
N ASN A 159 9.17 11.80 6.54
CA ASN A 159 8.71 11.52 5.17
C ASN A 159 9.19 10.15 4.74
N GLU A 160 8.31 9.34 4.15
CA GLU A 160 8.65 8.04 3.55
C GLU A 160 9.61 7.22 4.42
N LEU A 161 9.26 7.02 5.69
CA LEU A 161 10.11 6.31 6.65
C LEU A 161 10.52 4.94 6.08
N GLY A 162 11.82 4.68 5.99
CA GLY A 162 12.37 3.45 5.44
C GLY A 162 12.66 3.48 3.94
N CYS A 163 12.39 4.58 3.23
CA CYS A 163 12.66 4.68 1.78
C CYS A 163 14.14 4.43 1.43
N HIS A 164 15.08 4.98 2.21
CA HIS A 164 16.51 4.85 1.97
C HIS A 164 17.31 4.38 3.20
N ASN A 165 16.65 4.19 4.34
CA ASN A 165 17.28 3.81 5.60
C ASN A 165 16.53 2.70 6.33
N SER A 166 15.84 1.84 5.60
CA SER A 166 15.06 0.73 6.16
C SER A 166 15.91 -0.24 6.99
N ARG A 167 17.16 -0.42 6.63
CA ARG A 167 18.09 -1.33 7.32
C ARG A 167 19.39 -0.60 7.67
N CYS A 168 19.84 -0.78 8.91
CA CYS A 168 21.12 -0.22 9.36
C CYS A 168 21.84 -1.22 10.27
N TYR A 169 23.06 -1.60 9.88
CA TYR A 169 23.91 -2.60 10.56
C TYR A 169 24.93 -1.94 11.51
N SER A 170 24.63 -0.76 12.04
CA SER A 170 25.49 -0.06 12.97
C SER A 170 25.57 -0.74 14.34
N PRO A 171 26.58 -0.42 15.17
CA PRO A 171 26.64 -0.90 16.56
C PRO A 171 25.45 -0.52 17.40
N ASP A 172 24.81 0.65 17.14
CA ASP A 172 23.58 1.06 17.81
C ASP A 172 22.41 0.14 17.43
N SER A 173 22.29 -0.19 16.14
CA SER A 173 21.28 -1.15 15.67
C SER A 173 21.50 -2.54 16.25
N ALA A 174 22.75 -3.00 16.37
CA ALA A 174 23.03 -4.28 16.99
C ALA A 174 22.59 -4.33 18.47
N ARG A 175 22.87 -3.24 19.23
CA ARG A 175 22.40 -3.14 20.62
C ARG A 175 20.86 -3.05 20.73
N ALA A 176 20.24 -2.32 19.81
CA ALA A 176 18.78 -2.18 19.76
C ALA A 176 18.11 -3.51 19.38
N PHE A 177 18.66 -4.26 18.44
CA PHE A 177 18.19 -5.58 18.02
C PHE A 177 18.23 -6.59 19.17
N ARG A 178 19.33 -6.67 19.91
CA ARG A 178 19.40 -7.54 21.09
C ARG A 178 18.32 -7.22 22.13
N ARG A 179 18.09 -5.92 22.42
CA ARG A 179 17.00 -5.52 23.34
C ARG A 179 15.62 -5.86 22.80
N TRP A 180 15.42 -5.77 21.49
CA TRP A 180 14.18 -6.17 20.82
C TRP A 180 13.95 -7.69 20.95
N LEU A 181 14.98 -8.50 20.70
CA LEU A 181 14.93 -9.97 20.86
C LEU A 181 14.68 -10.38 22.32
N GLN A 182 15.30 -9.70 23.28
CA GLN A 182 15.07 -9.94 24.71
C GLN A 182 13.60 -9.67 25.09
N ARG A 183 12.97 -8.64 24.54
CA ARG A 183 11.54 -8.40 24.75
C ARG A 183 10.66 -9.45 24.08
N ARG A 184 11.05 -9.94 22.91
CA ARG A 184 10.29 -10.90 22.12
C ARG A 184 10.36 -12.31 22.71
N TYR A 185 11.54 -12.76 23.10
CA TYR A 185 11.79 -14.14 23.50
C TYR A 185 12.01 -14.33 25.02
N GLY A 186 12.32 -13.28 25.73
CA GLY A 186 12.64 -13.34 27.15
C GLY A 186 14.08 -13.80 27.42
N ASP A 187 14.41 -15.01 27.03
CA ASP A 187 15.73 -15.60 27.24
C ASP A 187 16.32 -16.30 25.99
N LEU A 188 17.59 -16.70 26.09
CA LEU A 188 18.30 -17.37 24.98
C LEU A 188 17.79 -18.78 24.71
N THR A 189 17.17 -19.45 25.69
CA THR A 189 16.61 -20.80 25.49
C THR A 189 15.46 -20.71 24.47
N GLU A 190 14.57 -19.76 24.67
CA GLU A 190 13.43 -19.55 23.78
C GLU A 190 13.87 -19.00 22.41
N LEU A 191 14.84 -18.08 22.36
CA LEU A 191 15.43 -17.62 21.11
C LEU A 191 16.03 -18.78 20.31
N ASN A 192 16.85 -19.62 20.95
CA ASN A 192 17.49 -20.78 20.33
C ASN A 192 16.44 -21.79 19.81
N ARG A 193 15.34 -21.98 20.55
CA ARG A 193 14.22 -22.83 20.12
C ARG A 193 13.56 -22.24 18.88
N ALA A 194 13.18 -20.97 18.93
CA ALA A 194 12.48 -20.26 17.83
C ALA A 194 13.34 -20.17 16.57
N TRP A 195 14.64 -19.97 16.70
CA TRP A 195 15.56 -19.91 15.57
C TRP A 195 16.06 -21.27 15.08
N GLY A 196 15.75 -22.37 15.78
CA GLY A 196 16.22 -23.72 15.41
C GLY A 196 17.74 -23.83 15.36
N THR A 197 18.45 -23.19 16.29
CA THR A 197 19.91 -22.93 16.24
C THR A 197 20.79 -24.17 16.36
N THR A 198 20.24 -25.34 16.64
CA THR A 198 20.96 -26.62 16.53
C THR A 198 21.45 -26.88 15.09
N PHE A 199 20.76 -26.34 14.11
CA PHE A 199 21.17 -26.45 12.71
C PHE A 199 22.47 -25.66 12.47
N TRP A 200 23.44 -26.30 11.87
CA TRP A 200 24.79 -25.77 11.61
C TRP A 200 25.53 -25.23 12.84
N SER A 201 25.20 -25.75 14.04
CA SER A 201 25.88 -25.38 15.29
C SER A 201 25.83 -23.88 15.62
N GLN A 202 24.68 -23.26 15.44
CA GLN A 202 24.46 -21.82 15.64
C GLN A 202 23.92 -21.48 17.04
N HIS A 203 24.03 -22.38 18.02
CA HIS A 203 23.48 -22.18 19.36
C HIS A 203 24.16 -21.02 20.09
N TYR A 204 23.36 -20.04 20.52
CA TYR A 204 23.81 -18.86 21.26
C TYR A 204 23.85 -19.12 22.76
N GLY A 205 25.01 -18.85 23.40
CA GLY A 205 25.24 -18.94 24.84
C GLY A 205 25.24 -17.60 25.55
N ASP A 206 25.41 -16.52 24.83
CA ASP A 206 25.40 -15.15 25.33
C ASP A 206 24.68 -14.21 24.33
N TRP A 207 23.97 -13.20 24.86
CA TRP A 207 23.33 -12.19 24.02
C TRP A 207 24.32 -11.39 23.14
N ASP A 208 25.56 -11.24 23.58
CA ASP A 208 26.61 -10.54 22.81
C ASP A 208 27.06 -11.31 21.57
N GLU A 209 26.77 -12.60 21.48
CA GLU A 209 27.00 -13.43 20.29
C GLU A 209 25.95 -13.16 19.20
N VAL A 210 24.80 -12.60 19.56
CA VAL A 210 23.73 -12.27 18.60
C VAL A 210 24.06 -10.95 17.91
N VAL A 211 24.25 -11.00 16.60
CA VAL A 211 24.56 -9.85 15.75
C VAL A 211 23.53 -9.68 14.64
N PRO A 212 23.38 -8.48 14.05
CA PRO A 212 22.63 -8.31 12.81
C PRO A 212 23.12 -9.28 11.72
N PRO A 213 22.24 -9.82 10.88
CA PRO A 213 22.60 -10.77 9.82
C PRO A 213 23.34 -10.03 8.67
N SER A 214 24.61 -9.70 8.89
CA SER A 214 25.48 -9.09 7.91
C SER A 214 25.78 -10.05 6.76
N ALA A 215 26.47 -9.57 5.71
CA ALA A 215 26.86 -10.38 4.56
C ALA A 215 27.59 -11.66 5.02
N SER A 216 27.06 -12.80 4.63
CA SER A 216 27.58 -14.14 4.99
C SER A 216 28.07 -14.89 3.75
N THR A 217 28.79 -16.00 3.98
CA THR A 217 29.34 -16.83 2.89
C THR A 217 28.29 -17.72 2.22
N THR A 218 27.14 -17.94 2.87
CA THR A 218 26.04 -18.76 2.38
C THR A 218 24.73 -18.31 3.04
N PHE A 219 23.69 -19.16 3.01
CA PHE A 219 22.40 -18.87 3.58
C PHE A 219 22.47 -18.56 5.08
N GLY A 220 21.78 -17.50 5.51
CA GLY A 220 21.57 -17.21 6.91
C GLY A 220 20.49 -18.11 7.54
N ASN A 221 20.35 -18.03 8.87
CA ASN A 221 19.23 -18.66 9.56
C ASN A 221 17.93 -17.92 9.19
N PRO A 222 16.88 -18.61 8.68
CA PRO A 222 15.66 -17.97 8.19
C PRO A 222 14.94 -17.12 9.23
N THR A 223 14.76 -17.64 10.46
CA THR A 223 14.07 -16.91 11.53
C THR A 223 14.88 -15.70 12.00
N HIS A 224 16.22 -15.80 12.04
CA HIS A 224 17.09 -14.66 12.32
C HIS A 224 16.93 -13.54 11.26
N LEU A 225 16.92 -13.90 9.97
CA LEU A 225 16.72 -12.95 8.88
C LEU A 225 15.34 -12.31 8.94
N LEU A 226 14.31 -13.08 9.25
CA LEU A 226 12.94 -12.60 9.41
C LEU A 226 12.81 -11.65 10.61
N ASP A 227 13.39 -12.01 11.76
CA ASP A 227 13.38 -11.17 12.96
C ASP A 227 14.18 -9.88 12.77
N TRP A 228 15.23 -9.91 11.97
CA TRP A 228 15.95 -8.69 11.59
C TRP A 228 15.06 -7.73 10.80
N ARG A 229 14.27 -8.23 9.85
CA ARG A 229 13.32 -7.39 9.09
C ARG A 229 12.19 -6.85 9.97
N ARG A 230 11.64 -7.69 10.87
CA ARG A 230 10.67 -7.26 11.89
C ARG A 230 11.23 -6.13 12.73
N PHE A 231 12.45 -6.33 13.27
CA PHE A 231 13.14 -5.31 14.05
C PHE A 231 13.37 -4.01 13.26
N CYS A 232 13.78 -4.08 12.01
CA CYS A 232 14.01 -2.89 11.18
C CYS A 232 12.73 -2.08 10.98
N SER A 233 11.60 -2.74 10.70
CA SER A 233 10.30 -2.10 10.64
C SER A 233 9.90 -1.49 11.98
N ASP A 234 10.06 -2.23 13.08
CA ASP A 234 9.73 -1.77 14.44
C ASP A 234 10.61 -0.61 14.89
N ALA A 235 11.89 -0.57 14.49
CA ALA A 235 12.80 0.51 14.87
C ALA A 235 12.41 1.86 14.24
N LEU A 236 11.90 1.84 13.01
CA LEU A 236 11.36 3.02 12.34
C LEU A 236 9.99 3.41 12.92
N LEU A 237 9.13 2.44 13.20
CA LEU A 237 7.88 2.69 13.90
C LEU A 237 8.11 3.32 15.28
N ASP A 238 9.11 2.86 16.03
CA ASP A 238 9.48 3.42 17.33
C ASP A 238 9.98 4.88 17.22
N GLN A 239 10.65 5.24 16.12
CA GLN A 239 11.00 6.63 15.83
C GLN A 239 9.76 7.48 15.52
N TYR A 240 8.85 6.97 14.69
CA TYR A 240 7.55 7.62 14.41
C TYR A 240 6.75 7.85 15.70
N LEU A 241 6.63 6.83 16.53
CA LEU A 241 5.92 6.90 17.80
C LEU A 241 6.52 7.92 18.77
N ALA A 242 7.85 8.03 18.81
CA ALA A 242 8.53 9.01 19.66
C ALA A 242 8.23 10.45 19.24
N GLU A 243 8.23 10.76 17.94
CA GLU A 243 7.86 12.08 17.42
C GLU A 243 6.35 12.35 17.63
N ARG A 244 5.49 11.39 17.33
CA ARG A 244 4.04 11.47 17.55
C ARG A 244 3.69 11.77 19.01
N GLU A 245 4.39 11.15 19.96
CA GLU A 245 4.15 11.38 21.40
C GLU A 245 4.43 12.83 21.80
N VAL A 246 5.48 13.45 21.26
CA VAL A 246 5.75 14.87 21.45
C VAL A 246 4.61 15.72 20.88
N LEU A 247 4.17 15.42 19.66
CA LEU A 247 3.07 16.13 19.00
C LEU A 247 1.78 16.00 19.80
N ARG A 248 1.40 14.78 20.22
CA ARG A 248 0.19 14.52 21.01
C ARG A 248 0.18 15.20 22.37
N ARG A 249 1.34 15.32 23.01
CA ARG A 249 1.48 16.03 24.31
C ARG A 249 1.21 17.51 24.17
N ILE A 250 1.61 18.14 23.05
CA ILE A 250 1.53 19.59 22.84
C ILE A 250 0.25 19.96 22.09
N THR A 251 -0.14 19.17 21.09
CA THR A 251 -1.28 19.43 20.20
C THR A 251 -2.21 18.21 20.12
N PRO A 252 -2.89 17.84 21.23
CA PRO A 252 -3.65 16.57 21.31
C PRO A 252 -4.80 16.45 20.33
N ASP A 253 -5.31 17.57 19.81
CA ASP A 253 -6.47 17.63 18.90
C ASP A 253 -6.07 17.69 17.42
N VAL A 254 -4.78 17.83 17.09
CA VAL A 254 -4.29 17.82 15.71
C VAL A 254 -3.96 16.39 15.32
N PRO A 255 -4.55 15.85 14.24
CA PRO A 255 -4.24 14.50 13.79
C PRO A 255 -2.79 14.38 13.28
N VAL A 256 -2.24 13.16 13.36
CA VAL A 256 -0.85 12.86 13.01
C VAL A 256 -0.83 11.73 11.97
N THR A 257 -0.03 11.90 10.91
CA THR A 257 0.21 10.92 9.85
C THR A 257 1.70 10.78 9.53
N THR A 258 2.04 9.83 8.71
CA THR A 258 3.25 9.74 7.87
C THR A 258 2.89 9.02 6.58
N ASN A 259 3.54 9.35 5.47
CA ASN A 259 3.25 8.76 4.18
C ASN A 259 3.85 7.37 4.02
N PHE A 260 3.02 6.41 3.68
CA PHE A 260 3.41 5.06 3.29
C PHE A 260 3.79 5.02 1.81
N MET A 261 4.51 3.99 1.41
CA MET A 261 4.88 3.74 0.01
C MET A 261 4.22 2.45 -0.50
N VAL A 262 2.89 2.35 -0.34
CA VAL A 262 2.14 1.14 -0.67
C VAL A 262 2.09 0.93 -2.19
N GLY A 263 2.58 -0.22 -2.67
CA GLY A 263 2.50 -0.59 -4.10
C GLY A 263 3.47 0.18 -5.02
N MET A 264 4.50 0.80 -4.48
CA MET A 264 5.54 1.49 -5.26
C MET A 264 6.51 0.51 -5.93
N GLY A 265 6.10 -0.07 -7.07
CA GLY A 265 6.99 -0.81 -7.97
C GLY A 265 7.26 -2.28 -7.57
N SER A 266 8.28 -2.92 -8.14
CA SER A 266 8.65 -4.33 -7.96
C SER A 266 8.56 -4.82 -6.50
N PRO A 267 8.25 -6.11 -6.25
CA PRO A 267 8.33 -6.75 -4.94
C PRO A 267 9.66 -6.53 -4.19
N LEU A 268 10.70 -6.16 -4.94
CA LEU A 268 12.05 -5.84 -4.44
C LEU A 268 12.24 -4.33 -4.17
N SER A 269 11.20 -3.50 -4.30
CA SER A 269 11.30 -2.06 -4.08
C SER A 269 11.15 -1.68 -2.61
N LEU A 270 11.55 -0.47 -2.32
CA LEU A 270 11.65 0.19 -1.02
C LEU A 270 10.43 0.03 -0.09
N ALA A 271 9.23 -0.12 -0.66
CA ALA A 271 7.98 -0.36 0.07
C ALA A 271 7.89 -1.73 0.76
N GLY A 272 8.76 -2.68 0.43
CA GLY A 272 8.73 -4.05 0.97
C GLY A 272 9.26 -4.19 2.40
N ASP A 273 9.94 -3.20 2.95
CA ASP A 273 10.66 -3.36 4.23
C ASP A 273 9.86 -2.92 5.46
N MET A 274 8.69 -2.29 5.28
CA MET A 274 7.84 -1.83 6.38
C MET A 274 6.55 -2.65 6.45
N ASN A 275 6.18 -3.10 7.64
CA ASN A 275 4.89 -3.76 7.88
C ASN A 275 3.79 -2.71 8.09
N TYR A 276 3.27 -2.15 7.02
CA TYR A 276 2.27 -1.10 7.10
C TYR A 276 0.94 -1.53 7.74
N ALA A 277 0.63 -2.83 7.75
CA ALA A 277 -0.51 -3.33 8.51
C ALA A 277 -0.35 -3.15 10.03
N GLN A 278 0.89 -3.21 10.53
CA GLN A 278 1.23 -2.93 11.92
C GLN A 278 1.29 -1.42 12.20
N TRP A 279 1.69 -0.61 11.21
CA TRP A 279 1.85 0.83 11.37
C TRP A 279 0.52 1.61 11.27
N ALA A 280 -0.40 1.17 10.42
CA ALA A 280 -1.64 1.88 10.13
C ALA A 280 -2.52 2.15 11.37
N PRO A 281 -2.64 1.23 12.36
CA PRO A 281 -3.37 1.50 13.60
C PRO A 281 -2.77 2.62 14.46
N GLU A 282 -1.49 2.92 14.25
CA GLU A 282 -0.77 3.97 14.99
C GLU A 282 -0.96 5.36 14.38
N GLN A 283 -1.60 5.47 13.22
CA GLN A 283 -1.89 6.74 12.56
C GLN A 283 -3.32 7.19 12.81
N ASP A 284 -3.51 8.49 12.98
CA ASP A 284 -4.87 9.08 13.05
C ASP A 284 -5.50 9.11 11.66
N LEU A 285 -4.72 9.33 10.62
CA LEU A 285 -5.08 9.30 9.21
C LEU A 285 -4.03 8.51 8.42
N VAL A 286 -4.43 7.43 7.77
CA VAL A 286 -3.53 6.69 6.88
C VAL A 286 -3.31 7.49 5.61
N SER A 287 -2.05 7.72 5.27
CA SER A 287 -1.65 8.34 4.01
C SER A 287 -0.63 7.48 3.27
N THR A 288 -0.62 7.59 1.96
CA THR A 288 0.31 6.83 1.10
C THR A 288 0.72 7.62 -0.11
N ASP A 289 1.92 7.30 -0.62
CA ASP A 289 2.41 7.75 -1.90
C ASP A 289 2.19 6.66 -2.93
N HIS A 290 1.75 7.05 -4.10
CA HIS A 290 1.58 6.11 -5.19
C HIS A 290 1.94 6.72 -6.54
N TYR A 291 3.12 6.38 -7.03
CA TYR A 291 3.60 6.80 -8.35
C TYR A 291 3.37 5.71 -9.37
N LEU A 292 2.42 5.91 -10.26
CA LEU A 292 2.16 4.99 -11.36
C LEU A 292 3.26 5.13 -12.40
N VAL A 293 4.29 4.32 -12.26
CA VAL A 293 5.44 4.21 -13.16
C VAL A 293 5.42 2.87 -13.87
N GLY A 294 5.68 2.86 -15.17
CA GLY A 294 5.73 1.62 -15.93
C GLY A 294 5.89 1.88 -17.42
N PRO A 295 6.25 0.88 -18.22
CA PRO A 295 6.21 1.01 -19.67
C PRO A 295 4.77 1.33 -20.05
N ALA A 296 4.59 2.32 -20.93
CA ALA A 296 3.33 2.55 -21.62
C ALA A 296 3.14 1.43 -22.68
N THR A 297 3.29 0.19 -22.27
CA THR A 297 2.91 -0.98 -23.05
C THR A 297 1.45 -1.21 -22.75
N GLY A 298 0.63 -1.29 -23.78
CA GLY A 298 -0.82 -1.44 -23.70
C GLY A 298 -1.30 -2.78 -23.12
N ASP A 299 -0.65 -3.28 -22.07
CA ASP A 299 -0.95 -4.54 -21.40
C ASP A 299 -1.95 -4.41 -20.23
N GLY A 300 -2.54 -3.23 -20.05
CA GLY A 300 -3.52 -2.98 -18.99
C GLY A 300 -2.96 -3.06 -17.56
N ALA A 301 -1.68 -3.38 -17.39
CA ALA A 301 -1.10 -3.68 -16.07
C ALA A 301 -1.03 -2.48 -15.11
N ALA A 302 -0.96 -1.25 -15.66
CA ALA A 302 -0.77 -0.05 -14.85
C ALA A 302 -1.99 0.27 -13.96
N HIS A 303 -3.21 0.20 -14.49
CA HIS A 303 -4.42 0.45 -13.70
C HIS A 303 -4.69 -0.65 -12.68
N HIS A 304 -4.35 -1.91 -12.98
CA HIS A 304 -4.48 -2.99 -11.99
C HIS A 304 -3.55 -2.78 -10.79
N ARG A 305 -2.30 -2.31 -11.01
CA ARG A 305 -1.40 -1.96 -9.91
C ARG A 305 -1.92 -0.79 -9.09
N LEU A 306 -2.50 0.23 -9.74
CA LEU A 306 -3.15 1.33 -9.04
C LEU A 306 -4.30 0.81 -8.17
N SER A 307 -5.17 -0.03 -8.73
CA SER A 307 -6.31 -0.60 -8.03
C SER A 307 -5.87 -1.43 -6.84
N PHE A 308 -4.87 -2.30 -7.01
CA PHE A 308 -4.31 -3.11 -5.94
C PHE A 308 -3.72 -2.24 -4.81
N SER A 309 -2.90 -1.23 -5.15
CA SER A 309 -2.30 -0.33 -4.17
C SER A 309 -3.36 0.45 -3.37
N ALA A 310 -4.37 0.99 -4.05
CA ALA A 310 -5.46 1.72 -3.41
C ALA A 310 -6.33 0.82 -2.52
N ASP A 311 -6.61 -0.41 -2.96
CA ASP A 311 -7.38 -1.39 -2.20
C ASP A 311 -6.60 -1.92 -0.99
N LEU A 312 -5.27 -2.07 -1.11
CA LEU A 312 -4.39 -2.40 0.02
C LEU A 312 -4.33 -1.26 1.03
N THR A 313 -4.22 0.00 0.56
CA THR A 313 -4.26 1.17 1.45
C THR A 313 -5.58 1.24 2.20
N ARG A 314 -6.73 1.05 1.50
CA ARG A 314 -8.05 1.00 2.15
C ARG A 314 -8.15 -0.13 3.16
N GLY A 315 -7.63 -1.30 2.83
CA GLY A 315 -7.66 -2.48 3.72
C GLY A 315 -6.90 -2.24 5.02
N ILE A 316 -5.66 -1.71 4.97
CA ILE A 316 -4.90 -1.39 6.18
C ILE A 316 -5.46 -0.18 6.94
N ALA A 317 -6.15 0.74 6.25
CA ALA A 317 -6.89 1.82 6.90
C ALA A 317 -8.18 1.37 7.59
N GLY A 318 -8.55 0.08 7.50
CA GLY A 318 -9.78 -0.47 8.09
C GLY A 318 -11.02 0.11 7.45
N SER A 319 -11.03 0.29 6.13
CA SER A 319 -12.10 0.90 5.33
C SER A 319 -12.47 2.33 5.74
N ARG A 320 -11.59 3.02 6.48
CA ARG A 320 -11.69 4.46 6.76
C ARG A 320 -11.21 5.26 5.54
N PRO A 321 -11.64 6.52 5.37
CA PRO A 321 -11.04 7.43 4.41
C PRO A 321 -9.52 7.53 4.60
N TRP A 322 -8.79 7.62 3.50
CA TRP A 322 -7.34 7.72 3.48
C TRP A 322 -6.89 8.84 2.52
N LEU A 323 -5.65 9.28 2.64
CA LEU A 323 -5.07 10.38 1.87
C LEU A 323 -4.01 9.85 0.90
N LEU A 324 -4.17 10.10 -0.40
CA LEU A 324 -3.08 10.01 -1.36
C LEU A 324 -2.18 11.24 -1.15
N MET A 325 -1.06 11.03 -0.42
CA MET A 325 -0.18 12.11 0.00
C MET A 325 0.71 12.59 -1.14
N GLU A 326 1.24 11.63 -1.93
CA GLU A 326 2.04 11.95 -3.08
C GLU A 326 1.60 11.17 -4.33
N HIS A 327 1.57 11.89 -5.44
CA HIS A 327 1.20 11.38 -6.76
C HIS A 327 1.85 12.26 -7.83
N SER A 328 2.19 11.73 -9.00
CA SER A 328 2.78 12.57 -10.05
C SER A 328 1.72 13.19 -10.96
N THR A 329 1.87 14.48 -11.28
CA THR A 329 1.04 15.15 -12.31
C THR A 329 1.32 14.61 -13.71
N SER A 330 2.57 14.20 -13.96
CA SER A 330 3.05 13.68 -15.24
C SER A 330 4.24 12.76 -15.03
N ALA A 331 5.39 13.04 -15.62
CA ALA A 331 6.60 12.23 -15.49
C ALA A 331 7.21 12.32 -14.08
N VAL A 332 7.70 11.21 -13.57
CA VAL A 332 8.66 11.13 -12.46
C VAL A 332 10.08 11.38 -12.98
N ASN A 333 11.14 11.24 -12.14
CA ASN A 333 12.51 11.52 -12.56
C ASN A 333 13.53 10.38 -12.25
N TRP A 334 13.09 9.27 -11.69
CA TRP A 334 13.96 8.16 -11.24
C TRP A 334 13.90 6.90 -12.11
N GLN A 335 13.14 6.92 -13.19
CA GLN A 335 13.10 5.80 -14.13
C GLN A 335 14.16 5.98 -15.23
N PRO A 336 14.65 4.89 -15.85
CA PRO A 336 15.53 5.00 -17.01
C PRO A 336 14.91 5.81 -18.17
N VAL A 337 13.56 5.74 -18.29
CA VAL A 337 12.76 6.54 -19.23
C VAL A 337 11.54 7.06 -18.49
N ASN A 338 11.50 8.37 -18.24
CA ASN A 338 10.40 9.01 -17.52
C ASN A 338 9.36 9.52 -18.51
N ARG A 339 8.25 8.79 -18.66
CA ARG A 339 7.18 9.12 -19.60
C ARG A 339 6.19 10.10 -19.01
N ALA A 340 5.81 11.10 -19.80
CA ALA A 340 4.72 12.00 -19.43
C ALA A 340 3.37 11.27 -19.56
N LYS A 341 2.42 11.64 -18.69
CA LYS A 341 1.03 11.18 -18.79
C LYS A 341 0.35 11.77 -20.02
N ALA A 342 -0.49 10.98 -20.66
CA ALA A 342 -1.37 11.43 -21.73
C ALA A 342 -2.42 12.45 -21.21
N PRO A 343 -3.01 13.28 -22.08
CA PRO A 343 -4.13 14.15 -21.70
C PRO A 343 -5.27 13.36 -21.08
N GLY A 344 -5.80 13.84 -19.95
CA GLY A 344 -6.87 13.19 -19.18
C GLY A 344 -6.41 12.07 -18.24
N GLU A 345 -5.21 11.53 -18.39
CA GLU A 345 -4.71 10.44 -17.56
C GLU A 345 -4.53 10.84 -16.09
N MET A 346 -4.10 12.09 -15.82
CA MET A 346 -4.00 12.60 -14.44
C MET A 346 -5.37 12.59 -13.74
N LEU A 347 -6.42 13.09 -14.42
CA LEU A 347 -7.79 13.07 -13.90
C LEU A 347 -8.26 11.63 -13.62
N ARG A 348 -8.12 10.73 -14.61
CA ARG A 348 -8.56 9.34 -14.47
C ARG A 348 -7.85 8.63 -13.31
N ASN A 349 -6.52 8.77 -13.17
CA ASN A 349 -5.76 8.16 -12.10
C ASN A 349 -6.15 8.73 -10.72
N SER A 350 -6.36 10.04 -10.62
CA SER A 350 -6.85 10.67 -9.39
C SER A 350 -8.24 10.14 -9.01
N LEU A 351 -9.17 10.05 -9.98
CA LEU A 351 -10.51 9.52 -9.73
C LEU A 351 -10.50 8.01 -9.41
N ALA A 352 -9.54 7.25 -9.91
CA ALA A 352 -9.37 5.84 -9.54
C ALA A 352 -9.02 5.67 -8.04
N HIS A 353 -8.19 6.55 -7.48
CA HIS A 353 -7.93 6.56 -6.03
C HIS A 353 -9.15 7.01 -5.23
N VAL A 354 -9.86 8.06 -5.67
CA VAL A 354 -11.11 8.49 -5.03
C VAL A 354 -12.15 7.37 -5.07
N ALA A 355 -12.33 6.69 -6.20
CA ALA A 355 -13.23 5.55 -6.33
C ALA A 355 -12.96 4.49 -5.25
N ARG A 356 -11.70 4.30 -4.89
CA ARG A 356 -11.23 3.27 -3.94
C ARG A 356 -11.04 3.78 -2.52
N GLY A 357 -11.65 4.93 -2.17
CA GLY A 357 -11.78 5.42 -0.79
C GLY A 357 -10.84 6.53 -0.39
N ALA A 358 -9.99 7.06 -1.30
CA ALA A 358 -9.23 8.26 -1.00
C ALA A 358 -10.17 9.47 -0.88
N ASP A 359 -10.05 10.23 0.20
CA ASP A 359 -10.72 11.51 0.40
C ASP A 359 -9.74 12.69 0.31
N GLY A 360 -8.54 12.44 -0.19
CA GLY A 360 -7.57 13.47 -0.52
C GLY A 360 -6.64 13.03 -1.63
N ILE A 361 -6.33 13.96 -2.52
CA ILE A 361 -5.45 13.80 -3.68
C ILE A 361 -4.39 14.90 -3.62
N ALA A 362 -3.20 14.53 -3.18
CA ALA A 362 -2.05 15.42 -3.12
C ALA A 362 -0.95 14.94 -4.08
N PHE A 363 -0.14 15.87 -4.55
CA PHE A 363 0.86 15.65 -5.58
C PHE A 363 2.25 16.05 -5.10
N PHE A 364 3.24 15.29 -5.41
CA PHE A 364 4.60 15.76 -5.48
C PHE A 364 4.81 16.34 -6.87
N GLN A 365 4.92 17.65 -7.03
CA GLN A 365 4.88 18.74 -6.06
C GLN A 365 4.04 19.91 -6.60
N PHE A 366 3.82 20.96 -5.81
CA PHE A 366 3.04 22.11 -6.29
C PHE A 366 3.76 22.85 -7.41
N ARG A 367 5.03 23.25 -7.22
CA ARG A 367 5.84 23.94 -8.24
C ARG A 367 7.10 23.16 -8.57
N ALA A 368 7.37 22.96 -9.86
CA ALA A 368 8.54 22.23 -10.35
C ALA A 368 9.85 22.90 -9.94
N SER A 369 10.73 22.18 -9.26
CA SER A 369 12.01 22.65 -8.77
C SER A 369 12.97 23.07 -9.91
N GLN A 370 13.73 24.14 -9.74
CA GLN A 370 14.75 24.57 -10.71
C GLN A 370 16.07 23.80 -10.56
N ALA A 371 16.33 23.28 -9.36
CA ALA A 371 17.60 22.66 -9.00
C ALA A 371 17.35 21.45 -8.10
N GLY A 372 18.41 20.71 -7.80
CA GLY A 372 18.36 19.52 -6.96
C GLY A 372 18.13 18.23 -7.76
N ALA A 373 18.08 17.12 -7.04
CA ALA A 373 18.00 15.79 -7.65
C ALA A 373 16.67 15.57 -8.39
N GLU A 374 15.59 16.24 -7.97
CA GLU A 374 14.23 16.08 -8.49
C GLU A 374 13.79 17.22 -9.43
N LYS A 375 14.74 17.99 -9.97
CA LYS A 375 14.45 19.12 -10.87
C LYS A 375 13.66 18.77 -12.13
N PHE A 376 13.65 17.49 -12.54
CA PHE A 376 12.89 17.02 -13.69
C PHE A 376 11.60 16.26 -13.30
N HIS A 377 11.30 16.19 -12.01
CA HIS A 377 10.00 15.69 -11.58
C HIS A 377 8.89 16.68 -12.00
N SER A 378 7.75 16.13 -12.43
CA SER A 378 6.60 16.98 -12.79
C SER A 378 5.97 17.64 -11.56
N ALA A 379 5.20 18.70 -11.78
CA ALA A 379 4.54 19.44 -10.72
C ALA A 379 3.18 19.98 -11.19
N LEU A 380 2.34 20.43 -10.25
CA LEU A 380 1.09 21.12 -10.57
C LEU A 380 1.36 22.38 -11.40
N VAL A 381 2.31 23.23 -10.97
CA VAL A 381 2.85 24.33 -11.76
C VAL A 381 4.13 23.83 -12.46
N PRO A 382 4.07 23.46 -13.75
CA PRO A 382 5.23 22.92 -14.45
C PRO A 382 6.27 24.00 -14.76
N HIS A 383 7.47 23.61 -15.21
CA HIS A 383 8.48 24.57 -15.68
C HIS A 383 7.98 25.51 -16.79
N ALA A 384 7.03 25.04 -17.61
CA ALA A 384 6.39 25.87 -18.64
C ALA A 384 5.45 26.95 -18.07
N GLY A 385 5.17 26.91 -16.76
CA GLY A 385 4.32 27.88 -16.08
C GLY A 385 2.80 27.66 -16.27
N PRO A 386 1.99 28.63 -15.81
CA PRO A 386 0.53 28.53 -15.79
C PRO A 386 -0.14 28.65 -17.16
N ASP A 387 0.55 29.08 -18.21
CA ASP A 387 0.01 29.13 -19.59
C ASP A 387 0.09 27.79 -20.32
N SER A 388 0.38 26.69 -19.60
CA SER A 388 0.58 25.36 -20.18
C SER A 388 -0.70 24.54 -20.26
N ALA A 389 -0.70 23.53 -21.13
CA ALA A 389 -1.78 22.55 -21.19
C ALA A 389 -1.92 21.78 -19.86
N ARG A 390 -0.80 21.47 -19.23
CA ARG A 390 -0.78 20.76 -17.94
C ARG A 390 -1.46 21.56 -16.83
N TRP A 391 -1.19 22.87 -16.75
CA TRP A 391 -1.86 23.72 -15.76
C TRP A 391 -3.39 23.77 -15.98
N ARG A 392 -3.85 23.84 -17.23
CA ARG A 392 -5.29 23.77 -17.52
C ARG A 392 -5.92 22.46 -17.07
N GLU A 393 -5.21 21.34 -17.19
CA GLU A 393 -5.68 20.04 -16.64
C GLU A 393 -5.73 20.06 -15.12
N VAL A 394 -4.77 20.69 -14.44
CA VAL A 394 -4.75 20.85 -12.97
C VAL A 394 -5.96 21.64 -12.50
N VAL A 395 -6.25 22.79 -13.13
CA VAL A 395 -7.45 23.60 -12.83
C VAL A 395 -8.73 22.80 -13.08
N GLY A 396 -8.76 22.02 -14.16
CA GLY A 396 -9.89 21.11 -14.48
C GLY A 396 -10.08 20.03 -13.41
N LEU A 397 -9.00 19.41 -12.94
CA LEU A 397 -9.04 18.41 -11.86
C LEU A 397 -9.60 19.03 -10.57
N GLY A 398 -9.10 20.18 -10.15
CA GLY A 398 -9.61 20.87 -8.95
C GLY A 398 -11.10 21.20 -9.05
N ALA A 399 -11.57 21.59 -10.24
CA ALA A 399 -13.01 21.83 -10.47
C ALA A 399 -13.83 20.54 -10.32
N VAL A 400 -13.33 19.39 -10.81
CA VAL A 400 -13.99 18.08 -10.63
C VAL A 400 -14.00 17.69 -9.16
N LEU A 401 -12.86 17.75 -8.47
CA LEU A 401 -12.77 17.34 -7.07
C LEU A 401 -13.70 18.14 -6.14
N ARG A 402 -13.88 19.45 -6.40
CA ARG A 402 -14.88 20.26 -5.68
C ARG A 402 -16.32 19.76 -5.89
N ARG A 403 -16.69 19.32 -7.12
CA ARG A 403 -18.03 18.72 -7.37
C ARG A 403 -18.20 17.37 -6.67
N LEU A 404 -17.10 16.70 -6.32
CA LEU A 404 -17.10 15.46 -5.56
C LEU A 404 -17.19 15.66 -4.03
N GLU A 405 -17.35 16.89 -3.51
CA GLU A 405 -17.54 17.15 -2.07
C GLU A 405 -18.55 16.18 -1.42
N PRO A 406 -19.72 15.85 -2.03
CA PRO A 406 -20.68 14.94 -1.42
C PRO A 406 -20.20 13.48 -1.29
N VAL A 407 -19.16 13.09 -2.04
CA VAL A 407 -18.59 11.72 -2.01
C VAL A 407 -17.74 11.50 -0.76
N ALA A 408 -17.13 12.57 -0.22
CA ALA A 408 -16.23 12.47 0.92
C ALA A 408 -16.91 11.81 2.14
N GLY A 409 -16.18 10.96 2.84
CA GLY A 409 -16.69 10.17 3.99
C GLY A 409 -17.53 8.96 3.60
N SER A 410 -17.85 8.76 2.32
CA SER A 410 -18.55 7.55 1.86
C SER A 410 -17.62 6.34 1.85
N ARG A 411 -18.17 5.13 1.87
CA ARG A 411 -17.41 3.87 1.93
C ARG A 411 -17.53 3.10 0.63
N VAL A 412 -16.49 2.37 0.31
CA VAL A 412 -16.44 1.40 -0.80
C VAL A 412 -17.08 0.10 -0.32
N GLU A 413 -17.91 -0.52 -1.16
CA GLU A 413 -18.45 -1.85 -0.92
C GLU A 413 -17.59 -2.89 -1.61
N ALA A 414 -16.89 -3.73 -0.84
CA ALA A 414 -16.00 -4.78 -1.33
C ALA A 414 -16.41 -6.14 -0.76
N PRO A 415 -17.10 -6.99 -1.54
CA PRO A 415 -17.51 -8.31 -1.09
C PRO A 415 -16.39 -9.36 -1.15
N VAL A 416 -15.23 -9.04 -1.72
CA VAL A 416 -14.06 -9.92 -1.85
C VAL A 416 -12.92 -9.38 -1.00
N GLY A 417 -12.37 -10.22 -0.10
CA GLY A 417 -11.15 -9.93 0.66
C GLY A 417 -9.98 -10.74 0.11
N VAL A 418 -8.89 -10.09 -0.27
CA VAL A 418 -7.63 -10.72 -0.65
C VAL A 418 -6.63 -10.54 0.48
N LEU A 419 -6.12 -11.61 1.06
CA LEU A 419 -5.16 -11.51 2.17
C LEU A 419 -3.76 -11.17 1.64
N PHE A 420 -3.07 -10.29 2.35
CA PHE A 420 -1.67 -10.01 2.13
C PHE A 420 -0.92 -9.85 3.47
N ASP A 421 0.24 -10.52 3.59
CA ASP A 421 1.08 -10.52 4.79
C ASP A 421 2.52 -10.15 4.43
N TRP A 422 3.01 -9.03 4.99
CA TRP A 422 4.40 -8.56 4.78
C TRP A 422 5.44 -9.57 5.30
N GLU A 423 5.16 -10.23 6.43
CA GLU A 423 6.11 -11.20 7.00
C GLU A 423 6.23 -12.45 6.13
N SER A 424 5.13 -12.94 5.55
CA SER A 424 5.16 -14.00 4.54
C SER A 424 5.94 -13.59 3.28
N GLN A 425 5.79 -12.34 2.82
CA GLN A 425 6.59 -11.80 1.73
C GLN A 425 8.09 -11.80 2.09
N TRP A 426 8.43 -11.30 3.29
CA TRP A 426 9.82 -11.27 3.76
C TRP A 426 10.44 -12.67 3.89
N ALA A 427 9.69 -13.64 4.38
CA ALA A 427 10.15 -15.02 4.45
C ALA A 427 10.41 -15.59 3.05
N CYS A 428 9.48 -15.41 2.10
CA CYS A 428 9.61 -15.93 0.74
C CYS A 428 10.69 -15.24 -0.11
N GLU A 429 11.14 -14.05 0.26
CA GLU A 429 12.28 -13.36 -0.38
C GLU A 429 13.64 -13.94 0.03
N GLN A 430 13.68 -14.77 1.07
CA GLN A 430 14.92 -15.41 1.51
C GLN A 430 15.36 -16.52 0.55
N ASP A 431 16.64 -16.85 0.60
CA ASP A 431 17.18 -18.01 -0.12
C ASP A 431 16.70 -19.34 0.52
N GLY A 432 16.79 -20.43 -0.23
CA GLY A 432 16.51 -21.78 0.28
C GLY A 432 15.08 -22.28 0.07
N HIS A 433 14.19 -21.49 -0.53
CA HIS A 433 12.83 -21.94 -0.89
C HIS A 433 12.81 -22.85 -2.13
N PRO A 434 11.78 -23.70 -2.28
CA PRO A 434 11.63 -24.58 -3.43
C PRO A 434 11.58 -23.83 -4.77
N SER A 435 11.05 -22.61 -4.79
CA SER A 435 11.03 -21.73 -5.96
C SER A 435 11.08 -20.27 -5.55
N ARG A 436 11.92 -19.48 -6.22
CA ARG A 436 11.94 -18.01 -6.06
C ARG A 436 10.78 -17.30 -6.76
N LEU A 437 9.99 -18.02 -7.56
CA LEU A 437 8.83 -17.48 -8.26
C LEU A 437 7.56 -17.44 -7.38
N MET A 438 7.58 -18.10 -6.21
CA MET A 438 6.48 -18.13 -5.25
C MET A 438 6.57 -16.90 -4.33
N GLN A 439 6.12 -15.74 -4.82
CA GLN A 439 6.16 -14.47 -4.11
C GLN A 439 4.76 -14.01 -3.70
N PRO A 440 4.43 -13.89 -2.40
CA PRO A 440 3.09 -13.54 -1.91
C PRO A 440 2.49 -12.29 -2.54
N MET A 441 3.26 -11.21 -2.71
CA MET A 441 2.80 -9.97 -3.34
C MET A 441 2.34 -10.20 -4.77
N THR A 442 3.15 -10.93 -5.56
CA THR A 442 2.81 -11.26 -6.95
C THR A 442 1.52 -12.09 -7.04
N PHE A 443 1.34 -13.04 -6.13
CA PHE A 443 0.13 -13.85 -6.07
C PHE A 443 -1.08 -13.03 -5.64
N ALA A 444 -0.94 -12.15 -4.65
CA ALA A 444 -2.01 -11.25 -4.23
C ALA A 444 -2.45 -10.33 -5.37
N GLU A 445 -1.52 -9.74 -6.13
CA GLU A 445 -1.82 -8.92 -7.33
C GLU A 445 -2.53 -9.74 -8.42
N GLN A 446 -2.06 -10.96 -8.71
CA GLN A 446 -2.69 -11.83 -9.70
C GLN A 446 -4.11 -12.24 -9.30
N MET A 447 -4.33 -12.59 -8.02
CA MET A 447 -5.66 -12.91 -7.51
C MET A 447 -6.57 -11.69 -7.53
N HIS A 448 -6.12 -10.53 -7.07
CA HIS A 448 -6.86 -9.28 -7.15
C HIS A 448 -7.29 -8.98 -8.60
N ARG A 449 -6.38 -9.15 -9.56
CA ARG A 449 -6.69 -8.98 -10.98
C ARG A 449 -7.70 -9.99 -11.51
N ALA A 450 -7.63 -11.26 -11.08
CA ALA A 450 -8.59 -12.28 -11.47
C ALA A 450 -10.03 -11.97 -11.02
N PHE A 451 -10.18 -11.24 -9.91
CA PHE A 451 -11.46 -10.75 -9.39
C PHE A 451 -11.80 -9.31 -9.84
N ALA A 452 -11.14 -8.75 -10.86
CA ALA A 452 -11.30 -7.34 -11.27
C ALA A 452 -12.74 -6.92 -11.65
N GLY A 453 -13.61 -7.88 -11.94
CA GLY A 453 -15.06 -7.64 -12.16
C GLY A 453 -15.86 -7.33 -10.89
N VAL A 454 -15.26 -7.48 -9.71
CA VAL A 454 -15.86 -7.23 -8.40
C VAL A 454 -14.90 -6.40 -7.57
N THR A 455 -15.40 -5.45 -6.78
CA THR A 455 -14.53 -4.66 -5.91
C THR A 455 -13.92 -5.54 -4.81
N CYS A 456 -12.61 -5.45 -4.64
CA CYS A 456 -11.85 -6.19 -3.64
C CYS A 456 -11.30 -5.24 -2.57
N ASP A 457 -11.17 -5.72 -1.33
CA ASP A 457 -10.23 -5.21 -0.35
C ASP A 457 -8.97 -6.06 -0.35
N VAL A 458 -7.80 -5.47 -0.09
CA VAL A 458 -6.60 -6.22 0.22
C VAL A 458 -6.27 -5.99 1.69
N VAL A 459 -6.34 -7.03 2.50
CA VAL A 459 -6.33 -6.91 3.97
C VAL A 459 -5.28 -7.82 4.62
N PRO A 460 -4.72 -7.42 5.77
CA PRO A 460 -3.82 -8.29 6.50
C PRO A 460 -4.56 -9.50 7.12
N PRO A 461 -3.87 -10.61 7.42
CA PRO A 461 -4.49 -11.82 8.00
C PRO A 461 -5.18 -11.59 9.34
N ASN A 462 -4.81 -10.53 10.07
CA ASN A 462 -5.41 -10.16 11.36
C ASN A 462 -6.61 -9.20 11.24
N ALA A 463 -7.05 -8.85 10.03
CA ALA A 463 -8.25 -8.03 9.82
C ALA A 463 -9.55 -8.75 10.24
N ASP A 464 -10.65 -8.01 10.36
CA ASP A 464 -11.98 -8.60 10.48
C ASP A 464 -12.39 -9.20 9.12
N LEU A 465 -12.61 -10.52 9.10
CA LEU A 465 -12.97 -11.28 7.90
C LEU A 465 -14.48 -11.51 7.75
N GLY A 466 -15.28 -11.09 8.73
CA GLY A 466 -16.71 -11.43 8.82
C GLY A 466 -17.63 -10.80 7.76
N GLY A 467 -17.15 -9.85 6.98
CA GLY A 467 -17.94 -9.13 5.98
C GLY A 467 -17.80 -9.61 4.54
N TYR A 468 -16.84 -10.50 4.25
CA TYR A 468 -16.53 -10.93 2.89
C TYR A 468 -17.34 -12.16 2.47
N SER A 469 -17.96 -12.10 1.28
CA SER A 469 -18.59 -13.25 0.64
C SER A 469 -17.57 -14.19 0.00
N VAL A 470 -16.41 -13.64 -0.39
CA VAL A 470 -15.27 -14.38 -0.92
C VAL A 470 -14.02 -13.96 -0.16
N LEU A 471 -13.22 -14.93 0.27
CA LEU A 471 -11.93 -14.70 0.90
C LEU A 471 -10.86 -15.43 0.10
N VAL A 472 -9.83 -14.70 -0.35
CA VAL A 472 -8.71 -15.24 -1.11
C VAL A 472 -7.46 -15.22 -0.26
N VAL A 473 -6.77 -16.36 -0.17
CA VAL A 473 -5.57 -16.59 0.67
C VAL A 473 -4.39 -16.92 -0.26
N PRO A 474 -3.75 -15.90 -0.89
CA PRO A 474 -2.73 -16.11 -1.89
C PRO A 474 -1.35 -16.26 -1.26
N ALA A 475 -0.76 -17.47 -1.33
CA ALA A 475 0.59 -17.76 -0.83
C ALA A 475 0.87 -17.18 0.58
N LEU A 476 -0.10 -17.29 1.49
CA LEU A 476 0.05 -16.91 2.90
C LEU A 476 0.99 -17.92 3.58
N TYR A 477 2.29 -17.79 3.32
CA TYR A 477 3.32 -18.75 3.69
C TYR A 477 3.40 -18.95 5.20
N LEU A 478 3.55 -17.86 5.96
CA LEU A 478 3.49 -17.85 7.42
C LEU A 478 2.03 -17.74 7.87
N CYS A 479 1.57 -18.68 8.69
CA CYS A 479 0.22 -18.65 9.22
C CYS A 479 0.19 -19.20 10.63
N SER A 480 -0.33 -18.45 11.59
CA SER A 480 -0.61 -18.94 12.94
C SER A 480 -1.86 -19.82 12.97
N ASP A 481 -2.04 -20.58 14.04
CA ASP A 481 -3.26 -21.38 14.23
C ASP A 481 -4.51 -20.49 14.35
N ASP A 482 -4.40 -19.36 15.07
CA ASP A 482 -5.51 -18.40 15.22
C ASP A 482 -5.93 -17.76 13.87
N GLU A 483 -5.00 -17.52 12.96
CA GLU A 483 -5.30 -17.02 11.61
C GLU A 483 -5.97 -18.09 10.78
N ALA A 484 -5.48 -19.33 10.82
CA ALA A 484 -6.08 -20.46 10.13
C ALA A 484 -7.52 -20.70 10.62
N ASP A 485 -7.75 -20.66 11.94
CA ASP A 485 -9.06 -20.83 12.55
C ASP A 485 -10.05 -19.73 12.13
N ARG A 486 -9.62 -18.48 12.06
CA ARG A 486 -10.47 -17.37 11.59
C ARG A 486 -10.82 -17.50 10.09
N ILE A 487 -9.87 -17.92 9.27
CA ILE A 487 -10.11 -18.21 7.85
C ILE A 487 -11.10 -19.37 7.68
N ALA A 488 -10.92 -20.45 8.46
CA ALA A 488 -11.85 -21.58 8.47
C ALA A 488 -13.25 -21.18 8.97
N ALA A 489 -13.35 -20.34 10.00
CA ALA A 489 -14.61 -19.82 10.51
C ALA A 489 -15.38 -19.01 9.43
N ALA A 490 -14.70 -18.25 8.59
CA ALA A 490 -15.34 -17.54 7.47
C ALA A 490 -16.01 -18.52 6.49
N ALA A 491 -15.33 -19.65 6.14
CA ALA A 491 -15.93 -20.68 5.31
C ALA A 491 -17.17 -21.30 5.97
N HIS A 492 -17.07 -21.64 7.25
CA HIS A 492 -18.21 -22.20 8.01
C HIS A 492 -19.41 -21.23 8.06
N ALA A 493 -19.14 -19.92 8.12
CA ALA A 493 -20.18 -18.89 8.15
C ALA A 493 -20.87 -18.66 6.79
N GLY A 494 -20.26 -19.08 5.67
CA GLY A 494 -20.86 -19.00 4.34
C GLY A 494 -19.98 -18.40 3.25
N ALA A 495 -18.76 -17.95 3.59
CA ALA A 495 -17.83 -17.43 2.59
C ALA A 495 -17.30 -18.54 1.68
N GLN A 496 -16.98 -18.16 0.43
CA GLN A 496 -16.17 -18.98 -0.46
C GLN A 496 -14.70 -18.64 -0.18
N VAL A 497 -13.94 -19.58 0.39
CA VAL A 497 -12.53 -19.37 0.78
C VAL A 497 -11.63 -20.05 -0.26
N LEU A 498 -10.84 -19.25 -0.99
CA LEU A 498 -9.84 -19.74 -1.94
C LEU A 498 -8.46 -19.71 -1.31
N VAL A 499 -7.85 -20.88 -1.12
CA VAL A 499 -6.45 -21.02 -0.68
C VAL A 499 -5.60 -21.41 -1.86
N THR A 500 -4.46 -20.74 -2.08
CA THR A 500 -3.53 -21.12 -3.14
C THR A 500 -2.38 -21.97 -2.61
N ALA A 501 -1.68 -22.64 -3.49
CA ALA A 501 -0.42 -23.31 -3.21
C ALA A 501 0.52 -22.38 -2.39
N PHE A 502 1.36 -23.01 -1.59
CA PHE A 502 2.35 -22.33 -0.72
C PHE A 502 1.75 -21.48 0.40
N SER A 503 0.47 -21.66 0.75
CA SER A 503 -0.17 -21.07 1.93
C SER A 503 -0.11 -21.99 3.13
N GLY A 504 0.05 -21.46 4.36
CA GLY A 504 0.04 -22.23 5.60
C GLY A 504 1.15 -23.27 5.72
N ILE A 505 2.29 -23.01 5.11
CA ILE A 505 3.45 -23.92 5.08
C ILE A 505 4.19 -23.90 6.41
N ALA A 506 4.41 -22.72 6.97
CA ALA A 506 5.18 -22.50 8.18
C ALA A 506 4.38 -21.72 9.24
N ASP A 507 4.81 -21.84 10.50
CA ASP A 507 4.32 -21.02 11.59
C ASP A 507 4.99 -19.62 11.60
N ARG A 508 4.71 -18.80 12.61
CA ARG A 508 5.26 -17.44 12.70
C ARG A 508 6.76 -17.39 13.08
N ASP A 509 7.36 -18.51 13.49
CA ASP A 509 8.80 -18.66 13.69
C ASP A 509 9.49 -19.24 12.43
N ASP A 510 8.76 -19.35 11.30
CA ASP A 510 9.24 -19.95 10.04
C ASP A 510 9.59 -21.44 10.17
N HIS A 511 8.92 -22.16 11.08
CA HIS A 511 9.03 -23.60 11.20
C HIS A 511 8.00 -24.29 10.32
N VAL A 512 8.45 -25.18 9.43
CA VAL A 512 7.59 -25.95 8.55
C VAL A 512 6.65 -26.85 9.36
N ARG A 513 5.36 -26.79 9.05
CA ARG A 513 4.32 -27.63 9.65
C ARG A 513 4.42 -29.07 9.16
N LEU A 514 4.64 -30.01 10.07
CA LEU A 514 4.83 -31.41 9.71
C LEU A 514 3.52 -32.15 9.36
N GLY A 515 3.63 -33.24 8.61
CA GLY A 515 2.51 -34.13 8.27
C GLY A 515 1.89 -33.87 6.89
N GLY A 516 2.56 -33.12 6.02
CA GLY A 516 2.13 -32.74 4.67
C GLY A 516 1.55 -31.33 4.60
N TYR A 517 1.50 -30.78 3.40
CA TYR A 517 1.07 -29.39 3.15
C TYR A 517 -0.40 -29.34 2.67
N PRO A 518 -1.01 -28.17 2.67
CA PRO A 518 -0.69 -26.97 3.44
C PRO A 518 -1.00 -27.19 4.92
N GLY A 519 0.03 -27.18 5.77
CA GLY A 519 -0.08 -27.61 7.16
C GLY A 519 -1.19 -26.96 7.99
N ALA A 520 -1.37 -25.65 7.83
CA ALA A 520 -2.39 -24.89 8.55
C ALA A 520 -3.82 -25.11 8.01
N PHE A 521 -3.98 -25.56 6.75
CA PHE A 521 -5.27 -25.63 6.05
C PHE A 521 -5.70 -27.04 5.63
N ARG A 522 -4.96 -28.09 6.01
CA ARG A 522 -5.29 -29.48 5.61
C ARG A 522 -6.73 -29.87 5.96
N ASP A 523 -7.14 -29.59 7.18
CA ASP A 523 -8.46 -29.98 7.68
C ASP A 523 -9.57 -29.15 7.03
N LEU A 524 -9.33 -27.88 6.75
CA LEU A 524 -10.27 -27.03 6.02
C LEU A 524 -10.47 -27.52 4.59
N LEU A 525 -9.38 -27.83 3.89
CA LEU A 525 -9.36 -28.14 2.47
C LEU A 525 -9.66 -29.61 2.16
N GLY A 526 -9.44 -30.51 3.12
CA GLY A 526 -9.53 -31.95 2.89
C GLY A 526 -8.46 -32.48 1.92
N VAL A 527 -7.31 -31.79 1.83
CA VAL A 527 -6.18 -32.19 0.97
C VAL A 527 -4.92 -32.41 1.79
N ARG A 528 -4.05 -33.27 1.27
CA ARG A 528 -2.71 -33.48 1.79
C ARG A 528 -1.71 -33.50 0.63
N VAL A 529 -0.85 -32.51 0.57
CA VAL A 529 0.27 -32.42 -0.35
C VAL A 529 1.47 -33.14 0.25
N GLU A 530 2.07 -34.02 -0.53
CA GLU A 530 3.21 -34.85 -0.09
C GLU A 530 4.52 -34.36 -0.71
N GLU A 531 4.46 -33.73 -1.90
CA GLU A 531 5.66 -33.27 -2.60
C GLU A 531 5.36 -32.06 -3.48
N PHE A 532 6.32 -31.14 -3.56
CA PHE A 532 6.31 -30.00 -4.44
C PHE A 532 7.01 -30.29 -5.77
N PHE A 533 6.41 -29.86 -6.87
CA PHE A 533 6.98 -29.95 -8.20
C PHE A 533 7.00 -28.56 -8.85
N PRO A 534 7.95 -27.70 -8.45
CA PRO A 534 8.11 -26.39 -9.07
C PRO A 534 8.40 -26.50 -10.55
N LEU A 535 7.84 -25.59 -11.33
CA LEU A 535 8.08 -25.47 -12.76
C LEU A 535 9.04 -24.30 -13.03
N GLY A 536 9.86 -24.44 -14.08
CA GLY A 536 10.65 -23.33 -14.60
C GLY A 536 9.75 -22.23 -15.15
N ALA A 537 10.31 -21.04 -15.37
CA ALA A 537 9.54 -19.85 -15.77
C ALA A 537 8.75 -20.05 -17.08
N ASP A 538 9.28 -20.84 -18.01
CA ASP A 538 8.69 -21.10 -19.33
C ASP A 538 8.01 -22.48 -19.42
N GLU A 539 8.01 -23.24 -18.32
CA GLU A 539 7.38 -24.57 -18.28
C GLU A 539 5.88 -24.45 -17.99
N THR A 540 5.11 -25.30 -18.67
CA THR A 540 3.67 -25.41 -18.45
C THR A 540 3.25 -26.89 -18.46
N VAL A 541 2.20 -27.21 -17.70
CA VAL A 541 1.58 -28.56 -17.68
C VAL A 541 0.09 -28.39 -17.96
N ALA A 542 -0.42 -29.17 -18.95
CA ALA A 542 -1.82 -29.07 -19.33
C ALA A 542 -2.75 -29.65 -18.25
N LEU A 543 -3.93 -29.05 -18.11
CA LEU A 543 -5.02 -29.48 -17.25
C LEU A 543 -6.19 -30.01 -18.09
N ASP A 544 -7.00 -30.91 -17.53
CA ASP A 544 -8.15 -31.53 -18.21
C ASP A 544 -9.34 -30.61 -18.46
N ASP A 545 -9.32 -29.41 -17.83
CA ASP A 545 -10.29 -28.34 -18.07
C ASP A 545 -9.92 -27.44 -19.27
N GLY A 546 -8.81 -27.71 -19.94
CA GLY A 546 -8.31 -26.97 -21.11
C GLY A 546 -7.47 -25.72 -20.75
N THR A 547 -7.09 -25.56 -19.50
CA THR A 547 -6.14 -24.55 -19.01
C THR A 547 -4.77 -25.17 -18.78
N SER A 548 -3.79 -24.39 -18.32
CA SER A 548 -2.45 -24.88 -17.99
C SER A 548 -1.95 -24.44 -16.64
N ALA A 549 -1.17 -25.29 -15.98
CA ALA A 549 -0.40 -25.03 -14.80
C ALA A 549 0.92 -24.34 -15.14
N ARG A 550 1.37 -23.38 -14.34
CA ARG A 550 2.62 -22.62 -14.48
C ARG A 550 3.29 -22.47 -13.13
N ILE A 551 4.60 -22.25 -13.12
CA ILE A 551 5.38 -21.89 -11.90
C ILE A 551 5.43 -23.01 -10.87
N TRP A 552 4.29 -23.67 -10.59
CA TRP A 552 4.15 -24.57 -9.46
C TRP A 552 3.12 -25.67 -9.71
N THR A 553 3.46 -26.88 -9.30
CA THR A 553 2.54 -28.02 -9.22
C THR A 553 2.83 -28.83 -7.96
N GLU A 554 1.91 -29.68 -7.54
CA GLU A 554 1.99 -30.47 -6.32
C GLU A 554 1.46 -31.89 -6.50
N TYR A 555 2.06 -32.86 -5.81
CA TYR A 555 1.48 -34.19 -5.64
C TYR A 555 0.63 -34.20 -4.37
N LEU A 556 -0.67 -34.39 -4.55
CA LEU A 556 -1.61 -34.38 -3.42
C LEU A 556 -2.64 -35.52 -3.47
N THR A 557 -3.18 -35.82 -2.31
CA THR A 557 -4.35 -36.70 -2.11
C THR A 557 -5.50 -35.90 -1.50
N THR A 558 -6.74 -36.36 -1.72
CA THR A 558 -7.97 -35.73 -1.24
C THR A 558 -8.77 -36.66 -0.35
N SER A 559 -9.53 -36.12 0.61
CA SER A 559 -10.60 -36.84 1.29
C SER A 559 -11.80 -37.10 0.35
N GLU A 560 -12.72 -37.99 0.76
CA GLU A 560 -13.86 -38.42 -0.07
C GLU A 560 -14.89 -37.31 -0.35
N ASP A 561 -14.94 -36.28 0.52
CA ASP A 561 -15.85 -35.12 0.46
C ASP A 561 -15.31 -33.95 -0.33
N VAL A 562 -14.22 -34.14 -1.08
CA VAL A 562 -13.59 -33.12 -1.92
C VAL A 562 -13.94 -33.33 -3.38
N ASP A 563 -14.53 -32.32 -3.99
CA ASP A 563 -14.76 -32.25 -5.44
C ASP A 563 -13.45 -31.88 -6.16
N VAL A 564 -13.03 -32.67 -7.14
CA VAL A 564 -11.89 -32.36 -8.01
C VAL A 564 -12.39 -31.66 -9.26
N LEU A 565 -11.99 -30.43 -9.49
CA LEU A 565 -12.45 -29.56 -10.56
C LEU A 565 -11.51 -29.60 -11.80
N ALA A 566 -10.21 -29.81 -11.57
CA ALA A 566 -9.23 -29.99 -12.64
C ALA A 566 -8.12 -30.94 -12.19
N ARG A 567 -7.55 -31.68 -13.17
CA ARG A 567 -6.43 -32.62 -12.99
C ARG A 567 -5.33 -32.35 -14.00
N HIS A 568 -4.11 -32.68 -13.63
CA HIS A 568 -2.99 -32.72 -14.56
C HIS A 568 -3.21 -33.83 -15.61
N THR A 569 -2.93 -33.53 -16.88
CA THR A 569 -3.14 -34.48 -17.98
C THR A 569 -1.87 -35.19 -18.44
N GLU A 570 -0.71 -34.74 -17.99
CA GLU A 570 0.59 -35.20 -18.46
C GLU A 570 1.66 -35.21 -17.37
N GLY A 571 2.81 -35.82 -17.67
CA GLY A 571 3.98 -35.85 -16.82
C GLY A 571 3.83 -36.74 -15.58
N HIS A 572 4.62 -36.48 -14.57
CA HIS A 572 4.64 -37.25 -13.32
C HIS A 572 3.37 -37.08 -12.48
N LEU A 573 2.60 -36.05 -12.75
CA LEU A 573 1.37 -35.72 -12.02
C LEU A 573 0.10 -36.09 -12.80
N GLN A 574 0.20 -36.85 -13.90
CA GLN A 574 -0.98 -37.24 -14.67
C GLN A 574 -2.07 -37.86 -13.78
N GLY A 575 -3.28 -37.30 -13.82
CA GLY A 575 -4.43 -37.69 -13.00
C GLY A 575 -4.45 -37.11 -11.56
N VAL A 576 -3.38 -36.46 -11.11
CA VAL A 576 -3.34 -35.81 -9.79
C VAL A 576 -4.21 -34.55 -9.83
N PRO A 577 -5.01 -34.27 -8.77
CA PRO A 577 -5.79 -33.04 -8.68
C PRO A 577 -4.93 -31.78 -8.75
N ALA A 578 -5.41 -30.76 -9.47
CA ALA A 578 -4.78 -29.44 -9.59
C ALA A 578 -5.66 -28.34 -8.98
N VAL A 579 -6.99 -28.50 -9.08
CA VAL A 579 -7.98 -27.58 -8.51
C VAL A 579 -9.02 -28.39 -7.79
N THR A 580 -9.31 -28.05 -6.53
CA THR A 580 -10.32 -28.76 -5.73
C THR A 580 -11.28 -27.80 -5.04
N ARG A 581 -12.44 -28.32 -4.64
CA ARG A 581 -13.45 -27.62 -3.84
C ARG A 581 -14.01 -28.58 -2.79
N ARG A 582 -14.19 -28.10 -1.57
CA ARG A 582 -14.82 -28.84 -0.48
C ARG A 582 -15.96 -28.00 0.11
N PRO A 583 -17.19 -28.51 0.22
CA PRO A 583 -18.23 -27.86 1.00
C PRO A 583 -17.83 -27.79 2.49
N VAL A 584 -17.96 -26.62 3.12
CA VAL A 584 -17.62 -26.40 4.52
C VAL A 584 -18.69 -25.52 5.18
N GLY A 585 -19.46 -26.07 6.10
CA GLY A 585 -20.56 -25.36 6.73
C GLY A 585 -21.55 -24.80 5.72
N ASN A 586 -21.76 -23.48 5.71
CA ASN A 586 -22.63 -22.80 4.75
C ASN A 586 -21.88 -22.32 3.49
N GLY A 587 -20.56 -22.43 3.45
CA GLY A 587 -19.70 -21.99 2.34
C GLY A 587 -18.92 -23.12 1.72
N ALA A 588 -17.73 -22.82 1.21
CA ALA A 588 -16.80 -23.81 0.66
C ALA A 588 -15.35 -23.37 0.75
N ALA A 589 -14.45 -24.34 0.80
CA ALA A 589 -13.01 -24.15 0.69
C ALA A 589 -12.53 -24.62 -0.69
N TRP A 590 -11.83 -23.78 -1.41
CA TRP A 590 -11.23 -24.04 -2.73
C TRP A 590 -9.72 -24.10 -2.59
N TYR A 591 -9.07 -24.98 -3.34
CA TYR A 591 -7.63 -25.07 -3.33
C TYR A 591 -7.04 -25.07 -4.74
N LEU A 592 -6.04 -24.23 -4.95
CA LEU A 592 -5.21 -24.23 -6.15
C LEU A 592 -3.87 -24.87 -5.82
N ALA A 593 -3.68 -26.13 -6.21
CA ALA A 593 -2.41 -26.86 -6.07
C ALA A 593 -1.40 -26.49 -7.18
N THR A 594 -1.71 -25.47 -7.95
CA THR A 594 -0.88 -24.92 -9.03
C THR A 594 -1.17 -23.45 -9.21
N VAL A 595 -0.39 -22.77 -10.04
CA VAL A 595 -0.70 -21.43 -10.56
C VAL A 595 -1.30 -21.61 -11.96
N PRO A 596 -2.63 -21.50 -12.11
CA PRO A 596 -3.26 -21.55 -13.43
C PRO A 596 -2.80 -20.39 -14.33
N ASP A 597 -2.87 -20.57 -15.63
CA ASP A 597 -2.71 -19.48 -16.57
C ASP A 597 -3.79 -18.38 -16.37
N PRO A 598 -3.66 -17.18 -16.94
CA PRO A 598 -4.62 -16.10 -16.70
C PRO A 598 -6.08 -16.47 -16.99
N ARG A 599 -6.34 -17.28 -18.01
CA ARG A 599 -7.68 -17.78 -18.34
C ARG A 599 -8.22 -18.72 -17.26
N GLY A 600 -7.35 -19.59 -16.75
CA GLY A 600 -7.70 -20.50 -15.66
C GLY A 600 -8.05 -19.73 -14.38
N LEU A 601 -7.28 -18.71 -14.05
CA LEU A 601 -7.56 -17.84 -12.90
C LEU A 601 -8.89 -17.09 -13.03
N GLU A 602 -9.17 -16.51 -14.21
CA GLU A 602 -10.44 -15.82 -14.49
C GLU A 602 -11.65 -16.78 -14.35
N ARG A 603 -11.57 -17.99 -14.91
CA ARG A 603 -12.64 -18.99 -14.79
C ARG A 603 -12.89 -19.45 -13.36
N ILE A 604 -11.83 -19.59 -12.57
CA ILE A 604 -11.95 -19.95 -11.15
C ILE A 604 -12.58 -18.80 -10.38
N ALA A 605 -12.17 -17.56 -10.61
CA ALA A 605 -12.76 -16.39 -9.99
C ALA A 605 -14.25 -16.25 -10.35
N GLU A 606 -14.63 -16.46 -11.61
CA GLU A 606 -16.04 -16.48 -12.06
C GLU A 606 -16.84 -17.58 -11.34
N ALA A 607 -16.30 -18.79 -11.23
CA ALA A 607 -16.97 -19.90 -10.54
C ALA A 607 -17.17 -19.61 -9.03
N ILE A 608 -16.18 -18.99 -8.38
CA ILE A 608 -16.24 -18.61 -6.98
C ILE A 608 -17.26 -17.47 -6.78
N CYS A 609 -17.23 -16.44 -7.64
CA CYS A 609 -18.21 -15.35 -7.61
C CYS A 609 -19.65 -15.89 -7.80
N ALA A 610 -19.86 -16.79 -8.75
CA ALA A 610 -21.18 -17.42 -8.95
C ALA A 610 -21.63 -18.22 -7.72
N ALA A 611 -20.71 -18.97 -7.08
CA ALA A 611 -21.00 -19.72 -5.86
C ALA A 611 -21.33 -18.78 -4.66
N ALA A 612 -20.74 -17.58 -4.64
CA ALA A 612 -20.98 -16.52 -3.64
C ALA A 612 -22.23 -15.68 -3.97
N GLY A 613 -22.91 -15.91 -5.10
CA GLY A 613 -24.03 -15.09 -5.56
C GLY A 613 -23.63 -13.69 -6.02
N LEU A 614 -22.36 -13.47 -6.35
CA LEU A 614 -21.84 -12.21 -6.87
C LEU A 614 -21.95 -12.20 -8.41
N ASP A 615 -22.43 -11.08 -8.95
CA ASP A 615 -22.48 -10.84 -10.40
C ASP A 615 -21.34 -9.86 -10.77
N PRO A 616 -20.29 -10.30 -11.47
CA PRO A 616 -19.22 -9.41 -11.91
C PRO A 616 -19.77 -8.34 -12.86
N HIS A 617 -19.61 -7.07 -12.49
CA HIS A 617 -20.18 -5.92 -13.24
C HIS A 617 -19.66 -5.79 -14.68
N THR A 618 -18.49 -6.37 -14.98
CA THR A 618 -17.73 -6.10 -16.20
C THR A 618 -17.72 -7.24 -17.21
N GLY A 619 -18.49 -8.30 -17.00
CA GLY A 619 -18.59 -9.51 -17.85
C GLY A 619 -17.83 -9.45 -19.19
N ARG A 620 -16.50 -9.39 -19.22
CA ARG A 620 -15.53 -9.47 -20.33
C ARG A 620 -14.58 -8.28 -20.57
N HIS A 621 -14.64 -7.16 -19.82
CA HIS A 621 -13.69 -6.06 -20.00
C HIS A 621 -12.88 -5.83 -18.72
N SER A 622 -11.74 -6.51 -18.58
CA SER A 622 -10.80 -6.30 -17.45
C SER A 622 -10.26 -4.86 -17.37
N ASP A 623 -10.40 -4.11 -18.46
CA ASP A 623 -9.90 -2.72 -18.57
C ASP A 623 -11.00 -1.67 -18.31
N VAL A 624 -12.14 -2.06 -17.73
CA VAL A 624 -13.18 -1.13 -17.26
C VAL A 624 -13.40 -1.33 -15.78
N GLU A 625 -13.11 -0.30 -15.02
CA GLU A 625 -13.37 -0.33 -13.57
C GLU A 625 -14.73 0.27 -13.26
N ILE A 626 -15.52 -0.45 -12.46
CA ILE A 626 -16.79 0.01 -11.90
C ILE A 626 -16.71 -0.15 -10.40
N VAL A 627 -16.67 0.98 -9.67
CA VAL A 627 -16.56 0.99 -8.22
C VAL A 627 -17.68 1.83 -7.63
N ARG A 628 -18.34 1.31 -6.60
CA ARG A 628 -19.42 2.05 -5.90
C ARG A 628 -18.95 2.50 -4.52
N ARG A 629 -19.23 3.78 -4.24
CA ARG A 629 -19.13 4.34 -2.89
C ARG A 629 -20.53 4.68 -2.36
N ARG A 630 -20.80 4.34 -1.11
CA ARG A 630 -22.06 4.67 -0.42
C ARG A 630 -21.81 5.41 0.87
N GLY A 631 -22.69 6.38 1.16
CA GLY A 631 -22.69 7.15 2.39
C GLY A 631 -24.11 7.63 2.73
N GLU A 632 -24.22 8.36 3.83
CA GLU A 632 -25.49 8.91 4.29
C GLU A 632 -26.16 9.82 3.23
N ASN A 633 -25.33 10.50 2.42
CA ASN A 633 -25.78 11.49 1.44
C ASN A 633 -26.05 10.92 0.04
N GLY A 634 -25.89 9.61 -0.16
CA GLY A 634 -26.15 8.99 -1.46
C GLY A 634 -25.26 7.83 -1.84
N SER A 635 -25.37 7.47 -3.11
CA SER A 635 -24.58 6.43 -3.77
C SER A 635 -23.91 7.01 -5.01
N TRP A 636 -22.66 6.70 -5.22
CA TRP A 636 -21.86 7.18 -6.34
C TRP A 636 -21.18 6.02 -7.05
N LEU A 637 -21.44 5.90 -8.34
CA LEU A 637 -20.84 4.90 -9.20
C LEU A 637 -19.71 5.54 -10.02
N PHE A 638 -18.50 5.09 -9.80
CA PHE A 638 -17.32 5.43 -10.60
C PHE A 638 -17.20 4.47 -11.76
N VAL A 639 -17.06 4.99 -12.97
CA VAL A 639 -16.83 4.22 -14.19
C VAL A 639 -15.58 4.78 -14.88
N LEU A 640 -14.54 3.94 -14.98
CA LEU A 640 -13.24 4.32 -15.52
C LEU A 640 -12.93 3.41 -16.71
N ASN A 641 -12.79 4.01 -17.90
CA ASN A 641 -12.45 3.27 -19.10
C ASN A 641 -10.93 3.33 -19.36
N HIS A 642 -10.25 2.24 -19.07
CA HIS A 642 -8.83 2.04 -19.39
C HIS A 642 -8.61 1.34 -20.73
N ALA A 643 -9.68 0.82 -21.35
CA ALA A 643 -9.61 0.15 -22.65
C ALA A 643 -9.27 1.13 -23.79
N ASN A 644 -8.77 0.60 -24.89
CA ASN A 644 -8.51 1.35 -26.12
C ASN A 644 -9.75 1.45 -27.02
N GLU A 645 -10.93 1.06 -26.52
CA GLU A 645 -12.21 1.09 -27.23
C GLU A 645 -13.30 1.80 -26.39
N LYS A 646 -14.40 2.17 -27.06
CA LYS A 646 -15.56 2.73 -26.38
C LYS A 646 -16.26 1.67 -25.55
N VAL A 647 -16.67 2.06 -24.35
CA VAL A 647 -17.41 1.20 -23.45
C VAL A 647 -18.77 1.81 -23.13
N THR A 648 -19.81 1.00 -23.14
CA THR A 648 -21.15 1.42 -22.77
C THR A 648 -21.60 0.71 -21.48
N VAL A 649 -22.08 1.49 -20.51
CA VAL A 649 -22.56 1.03 -19.22
C VAL A 649 -24.00 1.52 -19.01
N ASP A 650 -24.89 0.63 -18.65
CA ASP A 650 -26.28 0.98 -18.30
C ASP A 650 -26.32 1.63 -16.91
N VAL A 651 -26.52 2.95 -16.86
CA VAL A 651 -26.57 3.73 -15.62
C VAL A 651 -27.55 4.88 -15.75
N SER A 652 -28.09 5.35 -14.62
CA SER A 652 -28.91 6.56 -14.55
C SER A 652 -28.51 7.41 -13.34
N GLY A 653 -28.62 8.74 -13.49
CA GLY A 653 -28.26 9.69 -12.45
C GLY A 653 -27.55 10.92 -13.01
N THR A 654 -26.83 11.63 -12.17
CA THR A 654 -26.08 12.83 -12.58
C THR A 654 -24.60 12.53 -12.59
N ASP A 655 -23.93 12.69 -13.75
CA ASP A 655 -22.48 12.62 -13.85
C ASP A 655 -21.82 13.88 -13.26
N LEU A 656 -21.10 13.72 -12.15
CA LEU A 656 -20.44 14.83 -11.44
C LEU A 656 -19.17 15.32 -12.16
N VAL A 657 -18.63 14.56 -13.12
CA VAL A 657 -17.48 15.01 -13.94
C VAL A 657 -17.93 16.04 -14.97
N THR A 658 -19.07 15.79 -15.64
CA THR A 658 -19.57 16.62 -16.74
C THR A 658 -20.82 17.45 -16.40
N GLU A 659 -21.43 17.21 -15.21
CA GLU A 659 -22.67 17.81 -14.73
C GLU A 659 -23.91 17.48 -15.61
N ARG A 660 -23.84 16.38 -16.38
CA ARG A 660 -24.93 15.93 -17.25
C ARG A 660 -25.83 14.93 -16.53
N VAL A 661 -27.13 15.06 -16.78
CA VAL A 661 -28.09 14.01 -16.40
C VAL A 661 -27.99 12.87 -17.41
N ILE A 662 -27.83 11.66 -16.91
CA ILE A 662 -27.75 10.42 -17.67
C ILE A 662 -29.03 9.63 -17.41
N ASP A 663 -29.78 9.41 -18.48
CA ASP A 663 -31.01 8.60 -18.46
C ASP A 663 -30.88 7.50 -19.51
N GLY A 664 -30.19 6.40 -19.12
CA GLY A 664 -29.92 5.26 -19.99
C GLY A 664 -28.42 5.00 -20.23
N PRO A 665 -28.06 4.33 -21.34
CA PRO A 665 -26.68 3.89 -21.58
C PRO A 665 -25.68 5.04 -21.66
N LEU A 666 -24.65 5.01 -20.78
CA LEU A 666 -23.52 5.92 -20.81
C LEU A 666 -22.40 5.30 -21.67
N THR A 667 -22.01 5.99 -22.73
CA THR A 667 -20.84 5.61 -23.55
C THR A 667 -19.64 6.45 -23.16
N LEU A 668 -18.55 5.82 -22.76
CA LEU A 668 -17.27 6.44 -22.45
C LEU A 668 -16.25 6.13 -23.55
N GLU A 669 -15.63 7.18 -24.08
CA GLU A 669 -14.47 7.09 -24.99
C GLU A 669 -13.26 6.46 -24.26
N PRO A 670 -12.27 5.92 -25.00
CA PRO A 670 -11.01 5.45 -24.42
C PRO A 670 -10.37 6.50 -23.51
N GLY A 671 -9.96 6.09 -22.32
CA GLY A 671 -9.30 6.96 -21.35
C GLY A 671 -10.22 7.88 -20.55
N ASN A 672 -11.53 7.91 -20.84
CA ASN A 672 -12.49 8.75 -20.12
C ASN A 672 -13.03 8.06 -18.85
N CYS A 673 -13.60 8.87 -17.98
CA CYS A 673 -14.21 8.44 -16.72
C CYS A 673 -15.49 9.25 -16.42
N ALA A 674 -16.36 8.69 -15.60
CA ALA A 674 -17.56 9.33 -15.07
C ALA A 674 -17.75 8.98 -13.60
N VAL A 675 -18.43 9.87 -12.86
CA VAL A 675 -18.83 9.66 -11.47
C VAL A 675 -20.33 9.96 -11.38
N ILE A 676 -21.13 8.92 -11.34
CA ILE A 676 -22.58 9.02 -11.39
C ILE A 676 -23.16 9.06 -9.98
N ARG A 677 -23.78 10.17 -9.60
CA ARG A 677 -24.67 10.18 -8.44
C ARG A 677 -25.95 9.47 -8.82
N GLU A 678 -26.19 8.29 -8.23
CA GLU A 678 -27.31 7.43 -8.54
C GLU A 678 -28.64 8.01 -8.01
N ASP A 679 -29.71 7.97 -8.82
CA ASP A 679 -31.06 8.37 -8.43
C ASP A 679 -31.81 7.15 -7.83
N GLY A 680 -31.92 7.08 -6.49
CA GLY A 680 -32.64 6.00 -5.78
C GLY A 680 -31.79 4.76 -5.49
N ALA A 681 -32.35 3.74 -4.82
CA ALA A 681 -31.67 2.52 -4.44
C ALA A 681 -31.15 1.79 -5.70
N GLY A 682 -29.80 1.75 -5.85
CA GLY A 682 -29.09 1.35 -7.03
C GLY A 682 -29.59 0.07 -7.71
N THR A 683 -30.02 0.20 -8.93
CA THR A 683 -30.16 -0.91 -9.87
C THR A 683 -28.77 -1.28 -10.39
N GLY A 684 -28.42 -2.57 -10.41
CA GLY A 684 -27.08 -3.05 -10.80
C GLY A 684 -26.66 -2.54 -12.18
N ALA A 685 -25.49 -1.92 -12.25
CA ALA A 685 -24.90 -1.49 -13.52
C ALA A 685 -24.45 -2.72 -14.34
N ARG A 686 -24.81 -2.76 -15.64
CA ARG A 686 -24.39 -3.83 -16.56
C ARG A 686 -23.69 -3.23 -17.77
N THR A 687 -22.55 -3.81 -18.17
CA THR A 687 -21.88 -3.46 -19.41
C THR A 687 -22.55 -4.15 -20.61
N ARG A 688 -22.77 -3.43 -21.71
CA ARG A 688 -23.16 -4.01 -23.01
C ARG A 688 -22.02 -3.87 -24.00
N LYS A 689 -21.82 -4.93 -24.82
CA LYS A 689 -20.98 -4.81 -26.03
C LYS A 689 -21.69 -3.88 -27.02
N ALA A 690 -20.92 -2.96 -27.62
CA ALA A 690 -21.37 -2.31 -28.82
C ALA A 690 -21.47 -3.41 -29.91
N ASP A 691 -22.67 -3.61 -30.48
CA ASP A 691 -22.85 -4.46 -31.64
C ASP A 691 -22.07 -3.83 -32.81
N ALA A 692 -21.14 -4.63 -33.40
CA ALA A 692 -20.32 -4.24 -34.55
C ALA A 692 -21.15 -4.31 -35.83
#